data_90eb05eeaab19240f4554861bfedcfca
#
_entry.id   90eb05eeaab19240f4554861bfedcfca
#
_cell.length_a   1.000
_cell.length_b   1.000
_cell.length_c   1.000
_cell.angle_alpha   90.00
_cell.angle_beta   90.00
_cell.angle_gamma   90.00
#
_symmetry.space_group_name_H-M   'P 1'
#
loop_
_entity.id
_entity.type
_entity.pdbx_description
1 polymer ?
#
loop_
_entity_poly.entity_id
_entity_poly.type
_entity_poly.pdbx_seq_one_letter_code
_entity_poly.pdbx_strand_id
1 'polypeptide(L)'
;MAAPAPESAAMTALPHALPSPDDRPAADPRTDSAALAGRLCVRYADRITGRFSLPAREGRYAPLPEDLPPALARALAARGIERLYSHQADAWSAVRSGADLVVVTPTASGKTLCYTLPVVAAALTRQAKALYLFPTKALAQDQVAELLELNKAGALGVKAFTFDGDTPGDARQAIRLHGDVVVSNPDMLHQAILPHHTKWAQFFENLKYIVVDEIHSYRGVFGSHVANVLRRLLRVCAFYGVNPQFILCSATIGNPKDHAEALIGRPVRAITESGAPSGEKHVLLWNPPVVNPDLGLRASARSQSNRLARLAIKAGLKTLVFAQSRLMVEVLTKYLKDVFDHDPRKPARIRAYRGGYLPTERREAERDMRAGRIDGLVGTSALELGVDIGGLDVVVLNGYPGSVAATWQRFGRAGRRQQPSLGVLVASSDPLDQYLVRQPGFFIDASPEHARIHPDQPLIRLDHIRCAAFELPFLAGEPFGSDDAAPWLEVLAETGVLHGEGGRWEWIADSYPANAVSLRAVADGNFVVVDRTDGRQTIIAEVDYSAAALTLYEGAIHMIQSTPYQVERLDWDGRKAYVTRTHVDYYTDAIDYTRLKVLDRFDGAIAGSGSAHHGEVHVVRRVAGYKKIRYYSHENIGYGPVTLPDQELHTTAVWWQVPQAALEAAFESRQAALDGFLGAAHTLHTVATVAVMAEARDLHKAVGSGDGAWFAHADGRGRGQLRSLDGQPGDPAVLARFVPTVYLYDAYPGGVGLSEPLFTRHAELVQHALALIARCDCRAGCPACTGPILAADEAAERTPKSLAERALSLLTAV
;
A
#
# COMPACT_ATOMS: atom_id res chain seq x y z
N MET A 1 -39.99 57.10 -28.50
CA MET A 1 -38.57 57.38 -28.27
C MET A 1 -37.97 56.20 -27.65
N ALA A 2 -37.22 55.40 -28.43
CA ALA A 2 -36.55 54.16 -28.01
C ALA A 2 -35.11 54.49 -27.56
N ALA A 3 -34.73 53.99 -26.43
CA ALA A 3 -33.34 54.05 -25.94
C ALA A 3 -32.46 52.96 -26.64
N PRO A 4 -31.22 53.28 -26.95
CA PRO A 4 -30.34 52.34 -27.67
C PRO A 4 -29.80 51.21 -26.77
N ALA A 5 -29.62 50.07 -27.40
CA ALA A 5 -28.97 48.88 -26.79
C ALA A 5 -27.46 49.11 -26.53
N PRO A 6 -26.86 48.46 -25.49
CA PRO A 6 -25.44 48.59 -25.28
C PRO A 6 -24.65 47.69 -26.25
N GLU A 7 -23.58 48.28 -26.78
CA GLU A 7 -22.60 47.67 -27.66
C GLU A 7 -21.91 46.45 -27.02
N SER A 8 -21.75 45.39 -27.84
CA SER A 8 -20.99 44.21 -27.51
C SER A 8 -19.50 44.54 -27.33
N ALA A 9 -19.00 44.40 -26.12
CA ALA A 9 -17.58 44.43 -25.85
C ALA A 9 -16.90 43.18 -26.48
N ALA A 10 -16.08 43.44 -27.49
CA ALA A 10 -15.24 42.45 -28.13
C ALA A 10 -14.28 41.86 -27.10
N MET A 11 -14.41 40.58 -26.80
CA MET A 11 -13.42 39.77 -26.07
C MET A 11 -12.16 39.72 -26.94
N THR A 12 -11.16 40.52 -26.58
CA THR A 12 -9.80 40.40 -27.05
C THR A 12 -9.23 39.07 -26.56
N ALA A 13 -9.09 38.08 -27.44
CA ALA A 13 -8.37 36.84 -27.23
C ALA A 13 -6.91 37.16 -26.89
N LEU A 14 -6.48 36.80 -25.68
CA LEU A 14 -5.10 36.78 -25.29
C LEU A 14 -4.41 35.59 -26.00
N PRO A 15 -3.35 35.84 -26.81
CA PRO A 15 -2.57 34.76 -27.39
C PRO A 15 -1.51 34.32 -26.35
N HIS A 16 -1.82 33.42 -25.46
CA HIS A 16 -0.80 32.63 -24.80
C HIS A 16 -0.82 31.24 -25.44
N ALA A 17 -0.14 31.13 -26.59
CA ALA A 17 0.38 29.87 -27.06
C ALA A 17 1.29 29.33 -25.95
N LEU A 18 0.93 28.16 -25.36
CA LEU A 18 1.81 27.40 -24.50
C LEU A 18 3.11 27.13 -25.29
N PRO A 19 4.30 27.30 -24.67
CA PRO A 19 5.55 26.99 -25.37
C PRO A 19 5.50 25.57 -25.92
N SER A 20 5.86 25.44 -27.18
CA SER A 20 5.98 24.16 -27.86
C SER A 20 6.95 23.24 -27.06
N PRO A 21 6.76 21.93 -27.07
CA PRO A 21 7.71 20.98 -26.54
C PRO A 21 9.13 21.17 -27.09
N ASP A 22 9.29 21.84 -28.23
CA ASP A 22 10.55 22.09 -28.92
C ASP A 22 11.39 23.25 -28.34
N ASP A 23 10.86 24.09 -27.43
CA ASP A 23 11.62 25.20 -26.79
C ASP A 23 12.49 24.75 -25.59
N ARG A 24 12.65 23.47 -25.38
CA ARG A 24 13.58 22.93 -24.37
C ARG A 24 14.98 22.86 -24.97
N PRO A 25 16.04 23.17 -24.17
CA PRO A 25 17.38 22.82 -24.61
C PRO A 25 17.42 21.33 -24.88
N ALA A 26 17.73 20.92 -26.09
CA ALA A 26 17.83 19.52 -26.47
C ALA A 26 18.67 18.80 -25.42
N ALA A 27 18.14 17.75 -24.82
CA ALA A 27 18.93 16.87 -23.96
C ALA A 27 20.14 16.43 -24.74
N ASP A 28 21.31 16.43 -24.12
CA ASP A 28 22.54 15.93 -24.80
C ASP A 28 22.18 14.53 -25.35
N PRO A 29 22.17 14.35 -26.69
CA PRO A 29 21.71 13.10 -27.31
C PRO A 29 22.56 11.88 -26.92
N ARG A 30 23.61 12.10 -26.11
CA ARG A 30 24.52 11.06 -25.57
C ARG A 30 24.16 10.61 -24.16
N THR A 31 23.13 11.16 -23.52
CA THR A 31 22.76 10.79 -22.13
C THR A 31 21.44 10.06 -22.11
N ASP A 32 21.53 8.74 -22.23
CA ASP A 32 20.43 7.84 -21.89
C ASP A 32 20.58 7.29 -20.45
N SER A 33 19.62 6.49 -20.01
CA SER A 33 19.62 5.89 -18.67
C SER A 33 20.79 4.90 -18.47
N ALA A 34 21.26 4.22 -19.52
CA ALA A 34 22.41 3.31 -19.46
C ALA A 34 23.72 4.10 -19.26
N ALA A 35 23.89 5.20 -19.98
CA ALA A 35 25.03 6.10 -19.78
C ALA A 35 25.05 6.74 -18.39
N LEU A 36 23.87 7.09 -17.84
CA LEU A 36 23.77 7.56 -16.46
C LEU A 36 24.16 6.46 -15.47
N ALA A 37 23.66 5.22 -15.63
CA ALA A 37 24.03 4.09 -14.81
C ALA A 37 25.55 3.85 -14.81
N GLY A 38 26.19 3.87 -15.99
CA GLY A 38 27.64 3.75 -16.13
C GLY A 38 28.40 4.83 -15.37
N ARG A 39 28.01 6.11 -15.52
CA ARG A 39 28.62 7.24 -14.80
C ARG A 39 28.48 7.12 -13.29
N LEU A 40 27.31 6.67 -12.80
CA LEU A 40 27.08 6.45 -11.36
C LEU A 40 28.00 5.34 -10.84
N CYS A 41 28.15 4.23 -11.57
CA CYS A 41 29.04 3.12 -11.21
C CYS A 41 30.51 3.54 -11.11
N VAL A 42 30.97 4.42 -11.99
CA VAL A 42 32.36 4.91 -11.94
C VAL A 42 32.55 5.92 -10.81
N ARG A 43 31.64 6.90 -10.69
CA ARG A 43 31.81 8.02 -9.76
C ARG A 43 31.52 7.65 -8.30
N TYR A 44 30.69 6.67 -8.05
CA TYR A 44 30.20 6.28 -6.73
C TYR A 44 30.31 4.77 -6.51
N ALA A 45 31.40 4.18 -6.98
CA ALA A 45 31.66 2.73 -6.84
C ALA A 45 31.61 2.27 -5.38
N ASP A 46 32.02 3.13 -4.45
CA ASP A 46 32.01 2.92 -3.00
C ASP A 46 30.59 2.80 -2.38
N ARG A 47 29.56 3.21 -3.13
CA ARG A 47 28.15 3.24 -2.66
C ARG A 47 27.27 2.22 -3.35
N ILE A 48 27.75 1.62 -4.44
CA ILE A 48 26.99 0.64 -5.21
C ILE A 48 27.41 -0.76 -4.79
N THR A 49 26.52 -1.42 -4.05
CA THR A 49 26.74 -2.78 -3.52
C THR A 49 26.22 -3.87 -4.45
N GLY A 50 25.29 -3.53 -5.35
CA GLY A 50 24.77 -4.45 -6.35
C GLY A 50 24.48 -3.72 -7.67
N ARG A 51 24.83 -4.39 -8.79
CA ARG A 51 24.54 -3.94 -10.14
C ARG A 51 23.98 -5.08 -10.95
N PHE A 52 22.84 -4.88 -11.56
CA PHE A 52 22.15 -5.86 -12.38
C PHE A 52 21.74 -5.24 -13.70
N SER A 53 21.88 -6.00 -14.78
CA SER A 53 21.34 -5.65 -16.09
C SER A 53 20.44 -6.77 -16.57
N LEU A 54 19.18 -6.45 -16.76
CA LEU A 54 18.23 -7.33 -17.43
C LEU A 54 18.28 -7.00 -18.92
N PRO A 55 18.64 -7.97 -19.77
CA PRO A 55 18.76 -7.72 -21.20
C PRO A 55 17.41 -7.37 -21.84
N ALA A 56 17.44 -6.66 -22.94
CA ALA A 56 16.27 -6.47 -23.78
C ALA A 56 15.74 -7.83 -24.23
N ARG A 57 14.41 -7.94 -24.31
CA ARG A 57 13.73 -9.16 -24.75
C ARG A 57 12.83 -8.85 -25.94
N GLU A 58 12.94 -9.66 -26.97
CA GLU A 58 12.08 -9.58 -28.14
C GLU A 58 10.65 -10.06 -27.83
N GLY A 59 9.68 -9.52 -28.54
CA GLY A 59 8.29 -9.91 -28.41
C GLY A 59 8.01 -11.26 -29.07
N ARG A 60 7.21 -12.11 -28.43
CA ARG A 60 6.65 -13.33 -29.01
C ARG A 60 5.19 -13.05 -29.43
N TYR A 61 4.91 -13.24 -30.70
CA TYR A 61 3.66 -12.84 -31.32
C TYR A 61 2.88 -14.06 -31.85
N ALA A 62 1.56 -13.94 -31.84
CA ALA A 62 0.61 -14.83 -32.50
C ALA A 62 -0.31 -14.03 -33.45
N PRO A 63 -0.86 -14.61 -34.51
CA PRO A 63 -1.86 -13.95 -35.34
C PRO A 63 -3.12 -13.62 -34.56
N LEU A 64 -3.92 -12.69 -35.10
CA LEU A 64 -5.26 -12.44 -34.54
C LEU A 64 -6.10 -13.72 -34.67
N PRO A 65 -6.95 -14.06 -33.68
CA PRO A 65 -7.85 -15.19 -33.73
C PRO A 65 -8.80 -15.12 -34.94
N GLU A 66 -9.01 -16.24 -35.63
CA GLU A 66 -9.90 -16.29 -36.79
C GLU A 66 -11.35 -15.98 -36.44
N ASP A 67 -11.77 -16.30 -35.20
CA ASP A 67 -13.12 -16.07 -34.68
C ASP A 67 -13.30 -14.69 -34.05
N LEU A 68 -12.31 -13.80 -34.21
CA LEU A 68 -12.39 -12.41 -33.70
C LEU A 68 -13.40 -11.61 -34.54
N PRO A 69 -14.38 -10.89 -33.93
CA PRO A 69 -15.32 -10.07 -34.67
C PRO A 69 -14.61 -9.07 -35.61
N PRO A 70 -15.01 -8.98 -36.92
CA PRO A 70 -14.31 -8.12 -37.88
C PRO A 70 -14.24 -6.64 -37.49
N ALA A 71 -15.24 -6.13 -36.77
CA ALA A 71 -15.22 -4.76 -36.23
C ALA A 71 -14.12 -4.58 -35.19
N LEU A 72 -13.91 -5.57 -34.29
CA LEU A 72 -12.87 -5.54 -33.29
C LEU A 72 -11.48 -5.68 -33.92
N ALA A 73 -11.34 -6.54 -34.95
CA ALA A 73 -10.07 -6.66 -35.70
C ALA A 73 -9.70 -5.31 -36.37
N ARG A 74 -10.66 -4.60 -36.94
CA ARG A 74 -10.43 -3.24 -37.53
C ARG A 74 -10.04 -2.23 -36.44
N ALA A 75 -10.67 -2.29 -35.27
CA ALA A 75 -10.33 -1.41 -34.15
C ALA A 75 -8.88 -1.61 -33.66
N LEU A 76 -8.42 -2.88 -33.60
CA LEU A 76 -7.04 -3.21 -33.26
C LEU A 76 -6.06 -2.71 -34.32
N ALA A 77 -6.36 -2.96 -35.61
CA ALA A 77 -5.52 -2.51 -36.71
C ALA A 77 -5.38 -0.97 -36.74
N ALA A 78 -6.49 -0.22 -36.46
CA ALA A 78 -6.47 1.23 -36.34
C ALA A 78 -5.55 1.74 -35.18
N ARG A 79 -5.28 0.90 -34.21
CA ARG A 79 -4.33 1.14 -33.09
C ARG A 79 -2.92 0.57 -33.37
N GLY A 80 -2.66 0.06 -34.56
CA GLY A 80 -1.37 -0.55 -34.93
C GLY A 80 -1.15 -1.95 -34.33
N ILE A 81 -2.21 -2.64 -33.91
CA ILE A 81 -2.14 -3.97 -33.34
C ILE A 81 -2.59 -4.98 -34.41
N GLU A 82 -1.63 -5.51 -35.15
CA GLU A 82 -1.86 -6.50 -36.22
C GLU A 82 -1.67 -7.95 -35.72
N ARG A 83 -0.98 -8.13 -34.61
CA ARG A 83 -0.70 -9.42 -33.96
C ARG A 83 -0.83 -9.28 -32.46
N LEU A 84 -1.20 -10.35 -31.79
CA LEU A 84 -1.24 -10.42 -30.33
C LEU A 84 0.10 -10.88 -29.77
N TYR A 85 0.41 -10.50 -28.54
CA TYR A 85 1.45 -11.20 -27.79
C TYR A 85 0.99 -12.62 -27.47
N SER A 86 1.93 -13.57 -27.32
CA SER A 86 1.61 -14.98 -27.06
C SER A 86 0.65 -15.15 -25.88
N HIS A 87 0.88 -14.48 -24.74
CA HIS A 87 0.01 -14.57 -23.57
C HIS A 87 -1.39 -14.00 -23.79
N GLN A 88 -1.56 -13.03 -24.69
CA GLN A 88 -2.88 -12.51 -25.07
C GLN A 88 -3.66 -13.52 -25.92
N ALA A 89 -2.99 -14.20 -26.83
CA ALA A 89 -3.58 -15.29 -27.63
C ALA A 89 -3.94 -16.51 -26.76
N ASP A 90 -3.07 -16.86 -25.80
CA ASP A 90 -3.32 -17.91 -24.83
C ASP A 90 -4.53 -17.59 -23.94
N ALA A 91 -4.66 -16.33 -23.50
CA ALA A 91 -5.80 -15.85 -22.73
C ALA A 91 -7.10 -15.93 -23.54
N TRP A 92 -7.09 -15.50 -24.79
CA TRP A 92 -8.22 -15.67 -25.69
C TRP A 92 -8.67 -17.13 -25.78
N SER A 93 -7.74 -18.03 -26.04
CA SER A 93 -8.03 -19.49 -26.17
C SER A 93 -8.58 -20.05 -24.85
N ALA A 94 -8.03 -19.67 -23.70
CA ALA A 94 -8.49 -20.11 -22.40
C ALA A 94 -9.91 -19.63 -22.09
N VAL A 95 -10.23 -18.35 -22.36
CA VAL A 95 -11.59 -17.82 -22.18
C VAL A 95 -12.58 -18.50 -23.10
N ARG A 96 -12.22 -18.77 -24.36
CA ARG A 96 -13.06 -19.47 -25.31
C ARG A 96 -13.35 -20.92 -24.92
N SER A 97 -12.44 -21.57 -24.19
CA SER A 97 -12.66 -22.91 -23.63
C SER A 97 -13.54 -22.93 -22.37
N GLY A 98 -13.95 -21.78 -21.84
CA GLY A 98 -14.78 -21.68 -20.64
C GLY A 98 -14.01 -21.72 -19.32
N ALA A 99 -12.67 -21.70 -19.34
CA ALA A 99 -11.86 -21.76 -18.13
C ALA A 99 -11.80 -20.41 -17.41
N ASP A 100 -11.94 -20.41 -16.10
CA ASP A 100 -11.50 -19.28 -15.26
C ASP A 100 -9.98 -19.17 -15.36
N LEU A 101 -9.44 -17.96 -15.48
CA LEU A 101 -8.00 -17.81 -15.70
C LEU A 101 -7.38 -16.68 -14.87
N VAL A 102 -6.08 -16.82 -14.62
CA VAL A 102 -5.23 -15.76 -14.08
C VAL A 102 -4.04 -15.50 -15.02
N VAL A 103 -3.90 -14.25 -15.45
CA VAL A 103 -2.76 -13.77 -16.26
C VAL A 103 -1.76 -13.06 -15.38
N VAL A 104 -0.54 -13.58 -15.32
CA VAL A 104 0.53 -13.08 -14.44
C VAL A 104 1.72 -12.70 -15.30
N THR A 105 1.81 -11.45 -15.66
CA THR A 105 2.89 -10.94 -16.50
C THR A 105 3.36 -9.59 -15.96
N PRO A 106 4.60 -9.16 -16.25
CA PRO A 106 5.14 -7.90 -15.76
C PRO A 106 4.25 -6.69 -16.06
N THR A 107 4.44 -5.61 -15.33
CA THR A 107 3.77 -4.33 -15.61
C THR A 107 4.05 -3.87 -17.04
N ALA A 108 3.07 -3.25 -17.69
CA ALA A 108 3.14 -2.77 -19.08
C ALA A 108 3.32 -3.87 -20.15
N SER A 109 2.98 -5.12 -19.87
CA SER A 109 2.98 -6.23 -20.83
C SER A 109 1.72 -6.30 -21.72
N GLY A 110 0.75 -5.41 -21.53
CA GLY A 110 -0.50 -5.41 -22.30
C GLY A 110 -1.56 -6.41 -21.78
N LYS A 111 -1.58 -6.70 -20.47
CA LYS A 111 -2.58 -7.56 -19.81
C LYS A 111 -4.03 -7.16 -20.12
N THR A 112 -4.28 -5.87 -20.27
CA THR A 112 -5.60 -5.31 -20.57
C THR A 112 -6.28 -6.01 -21.74
N LEU A 113 -5.55 -6.31 -22.80
CA LEU A 113 -6.13 -7.02 -23.97
C LEU A 113 -6.53 -8.46 -23.65
N CYS A 114 -5.95 -9.12 -22.64
CA CYS A 114 -6.31 -10.48 -22.26
C CYS A 114 -7.77 -10.60 -21.82
N TYR A 115 -8.34 -9.56 -21.22
CA TYR A 115 -9.75 -9.53 -20.82
C TYR A 115 -10.61 -8.64 -21.72
N THR A 116 -10.08 -7.58 -22.29
CA THR A 116 -10.84 -6.67 -23.16
C THR A 116 -11.29 -7.37 -24.44
N LEU A 117 -10.42 -8.17 -25.06
CA LEU A 117 -10.78 -8.85 -26.31
C LEU A 117 -11.99 -9.81 -26.15
N PRO A 118 -12.00 -10.78 -25.23
CA PRO A 118 -13.12 -11.68 -25.08
C PRO A 118 -14.40 -10.98 -24.59
N VAL A 119 -14.29 -9.98 -23.74
CA VAL A 119 -15.44 -9.22 -23.23
C VAL A 119 -16.09 -8.41 -24.34
N VAL A 120 -15.32 -7.63 -25.09
CA VAL A 120 -15.85 -6.82 -26.21
C VAL A 120 -16.42 -7.71 -27.31
N ALA A 121 -15.75 -8.81 -27.66
CA ALA A 121 -16.26 -9.77 -28.65
C ALA A 121 -17.60 -10.36 -28.21
N ALA A 122 -17.78 -10.70 -26.96
CA ALA A 122 -19.02 -11.22 -26.42
C ALA A 122 -20.15 -10.15 -26.37
N ALA A 123 -19.82 -8.92 -26.01
CA ALA A 123 -20.77 -7.81 -26.01
C ALA A 123 -21.30 -7.54 -27.42
N LEU A 124 -20.43 -7.61 -28.45
CA LEU A 124 -20.80 -7.40 -29.84
C LEU A 124 -21.70 -8.53 -30.42
N THR A 125 -21.50 -9.77 -29.97
CA THR A 125 -22.14 -10.93 -30.60
C THR A 125 -23.33 -11.49 -29.83
N ARG A 126 -23.37 -11.34 -28.50
CA ARG A 126 -24.30 -12.04 -27.62
C ARG A 126 -25.00 -11.13 -26.59
N GLN A 127 -24.84 -9.83 -26.68
CA GLN A 127 -25.33 -8.86 -25.67
C GLN A 127 -24.88 -9.20 -24.23
N ALA A 128 -23.76 -9.90 -24.09
CA ALA A 128 -23.22 -10.32 -22.80
C ALA A 128 -22.67 -9.11 -22.05
N LYS A 129 -22.92 -9.06 -20.73
CA LYS A 129 -22.44 -8.01 -19.85
C LYS A 129 -21.20 -8.45 -19.09
N ALA A 130 -20.40 -7.47 -18.64
CA ALA A 130 -19.20 -7.71 -17.86
C ALA A 130 -19.09 -6.74 -16.68
N LEU A 131 -18.61 -7.26 -15.55
CA LEU A 131 -18.23 -6.46 -14.37
C LEU A 131 -16.71 -6.47 -14.25
N TYR A 132 -16.10 -5.28 -14.22
CA TYR A 132 -14.68 -5.11 -14.00
C TYR A 132 -14.44 -4.54 -12.59
N LEU A 133 -13.55 -5.16 -11.84
CA LEU A 133 -13.19 -4.77 -10.48
C LEU A 133 -11.71 -4.37 -10.42
N PHE A 134 -11.47 -3.13 -10.05
CA PHE A 134 -10.15 -2.55 -9.86
C PHE A 134 -9.94 -2.12 -8.41
N PRO A 135 -8.71 -2.19 -7.88
CA PRO A 135 -8.45 -1.80 -6.49
C PRO A 135 -8.57 -0.28 -6.25
N THR A 136 -8.51 0.53 -7.30
CA THR A 136 -8.57 2.00 -7.19
C THR A 136 -9.45 2.63 -8.26
N LYS A 137 -10.09 3.78 -7.92
CA LYS A 137 -10.89 4.57 -8.85
C LYS A 137 -10.07 5.05 -10.07
N ALA A 138 -8.80 5.42 -9.87
CA ALA A 138 -7.94 5.90 -10.95
C ALA A 138 -7.74 4.84 -12.04
N LEU A 139 -7.42 3.59 -11.64
CA LEU A 139 -7.31 2.47 -12.57
C LEU A 139 -8.63 2.20 -13.32
N ALA A 140 -9.75 2.22 -12.60
CA ALA A 140 -11.07 2.04 -13.20
C ALA A 140 -11.34 3.07 -14.29
N GLN A 141 -11.00 4.34 -14.04
CA GLN A 141 -11.19 5.45 -14.99
C GLN A 141 -10.27 5.33 -16.21
N ASP A 142 -8.99 4.97 -16.02
CA ASP A 142 -8.04 4.73 -17.12
C ASP A 142 -8.52 3.59 -18.03
N GLN A 143 -9.06 2.52 -17.44
CA GLN A 143 -9.58 1.38 -18.23
C GLN A 143 -10.83 1.74 -19.03
N VAL A 144 -11.74 2.53 -18.48
CA VAL A 144 -12.88 3.03 -19.24
C VAL A 144 -12.42 3.93 -20.38
N ALA A 145 -11.45 4.81 -20.16
CA ALA A 145 -10.89 5.65 -21.20
C ALA A 145 -10.28 4.80 -22.35
N GLU A 146 -9.54 3.74 -22.03
CA GLU A 146 -8.96 2.81 -23.01
C GLU A 146 -10.04 2.06 -23.81
N LEU A 147 -11.10 1.58 -23.11
CA LEU A 147 -12.25 0.95 -23.77
C LEU A 147 -12.98 1.92 -24.69
N LEU A 148 -13.16 3.18 -24.30
CA LEU A 148 -13.79 4.20 -25.13
C LEU A 148 -12.93 4.54 -26.37
N GLU A 149 -11.62 4.57 -26.24
CA GLU A 149 -10.70 4.74 -27.37
C GLU A 149 -10.79 3.57 -28.38
N LEU A 150 -10.79 2.33 -27.86
CA LEU A 150 -10.97 1.13 -28.69
C LEU A 150 -12.34 1.16 -29.38
N ASN A 151 -13.38 1.53 -28.64
CA ASN A 151 -14.75 1.63 -29.13
C ASN A 151 -14.87 2.66 -30.27
N LYS A 152 -14.23 3.83 -30.10
CA LYS A 152 -14.17 4.88 -31.12
C LYS A 152 -13.42 4.42 -32.38
N ALA A 153 -12.27 3.75 -32.23
CA ALA A 153 -11.44 3.27 -33.33
C ALA A 153 -12.16 2.26 -34.22
N GLY A 154 -13.06 1.42 -33.67
CA GLY A 154 -13.81 0.41 -34.40
C GLY A 154 -15.29 0.72 -34.63
N ALA A 155 -15.80 1.85 -34.13
CA ALA A 155 -17.25 2.17 -34.08
C ALA A 155 -18.06 0.99 -33.48
N LEU A 156 -17.56 0.41 -32.36
CA LEU A 156 -18.05 -0.86 -31.83
C LEU A 156 -19.41 -0.76 -31.15
N GLY A 157 -19.77 0.43 -30.60
CA GLY A 157 -21.06 0.66 -29.94
C GLY A 157 -21.18 0.05 -28.52
N VAL A 158 -20.12 -0.50 -27.97
CA VAL A 158 -20.09 -1.06 -26.60
C VAL A 158 -20.14 0.03 -25.54
N LYS A 159 -21.08 -0.06 -24.61
CA LYS A 159 -21.33 0.95 -23.58
C LYS A 159 -20.55 0.60 -22.30
N ALA A 160 -19.41 1.24 -22.10
CA ALA A 160 -18.57 1.08 -20.94
C ALA A 160 -18.69 2.32 -20.01
N PHE A 161 -18.88 2.07 -18.70
CA PHE A 161 -19.07 3.12 -17.70
C PHE A 161 -18.35 2.79 -16.42
N THR A 162 -17.84 3.84 -15.73
CA THR A 162 -17.45 3.74 -14.32
C THR A 162 -18.67 3.83 -13.41
N PHE A 163 -18.72 2.96 -12.42
CA PHE A 163 -19.69 3.04 -11.34
C PHE A 163 -18.95 3.08 -10.01
N ASP A 164 -18.79 4.29 -9.48
CA ASP A 164 -18.04 4.58 -8.25
C ASP A 164 -18.75 5.65 -7.40
N GLY A 165 -18.13 6.07 -6.28
CA GLY A 165 -18.70 7.07 -5.39
C GLY A 165 -18.93 8.43 -6.04
N ASP A 166 -18.16 8.75 -7.09
CA ASP A 166 -18.22 10.04 -7.79
C ASP A 166 -19.25 10.03 -8.95
N THR A 167 -19.87 8.86 -9.23
CA THR A 167 -20.89 8.73 -10.31
C THR A 167 -22.16 9.48 -9.93
N PRO A 168 -22.61 10.47 -10.75
CA PRO A 168 -23.83 11.23 -10.53
C PRO A 168 -25.09 10.35 -10.44
N GLY A 169 -26.07 10.77 -9.62
CA GLY A 169 -27.27 9.99 -9.32
C GLY A 169 -28.13 9.64 -10.56
N ASP A 170 -28.25 10.56 -11.50
CA ASP A 170 -28.94 10.39 -12.78
C ASP A 170 -28.21 9.37 -13.69
N ALA A 171 -26.89 9.46 -13.76
CA ALA A 171 -26.07 8.51 -14.52
C ALA A 171 -26.16 7.08 -13.96
N ARG A 172 -26.30 6.91 -12.65
CA ARG A 172 -26.40 5.58 -12.00
C ARG A 172 -27.55 4.74 -12.55
N GLN A 173 -28.70 5.35 -12.85
CA GLN A 173 -29.83 4.61 -13.43
C GLN A 173 -29.53 4.18 -14.88
N ALA A 174 -28.98 5.07 -15.70
CA ALA A 174 -28.60 4.77 -17.06
C ALA A 174 -27.56 3.67 -17.17
N ILE A 175 -26.57 3.65 -16.27
CA ILE A 175 -25.53 2.62 -16.20
C ILE A 175 -26.15 1.24 -15.92
N ARG A 176 -27.06 1.14 -14.94
CA ARG A 176 -27.74 -0.11 -14.60
C ARG A 176 -28.51 -0.71 -15.75
N LEU A 177 -29.19 0.13 -16.52
CA LEU A 177 -30.04 -0.32 -17.63
C LEU A 177 -29.25 -0.61 -18.90
N HIS A 178 -28.27 0.23 -19.23
CA HIS A 178 -27.65 0.24 -20.55
C HIS A 178 -26.18 -0.13 -20.58
N GLY A 179 -25.51 -0.27 -19.43
CA GLY A 179 -24.09 -0.63 -19.39
C GLY A 179 -23.86 -2.05 -19.90
N ASP A 180 -22.96 -2.22 -20.88
CA ASP A 180 -22.45 -3.51 -21.30
C ASP A 180 -21.24 -3.92 -20.47
N VAL A 181 -20.36 -2.96 -20.16
CA VAL A 181 -19.22 -3.13 -19.28
C VAL A 181 -19.34 -2.13 -18.14
N VAL A 182 -19.51 -2.62 -16.93
CA VAL A 182 -19.54 -1.79 -15.71
C VAL A 182 -18.20 -1.95 -15.01
N VAL A 183 -17.48 -0.84 -14.89
CA VAL A 183 -16.16 -0.79 -14.25
C VAL A 183 -16.32 -0.17 -12.86
N SER A 184 -15.93 -0.91 -11.82
CA SER A 184 -16.15 -0.54 -10.43
C SER A 184 -14.99 -0.98 -9.53
N ASN A 185 -15.19 -0.96 -8.23
CA ASN A 185 -14.24 -1.47 -7.24
C ASN A 185 -14.98 -2.33 -6.20
N PRO A 186 -14.23 -3.13 -5.40
CA PRO A 186 -14.84 -3.99 -4.39
C PRO A 186 -15.71 -3.25 -3.37
N ASP A 187 -15.33 -2.03 -2.99
CA ASP A 187 -16.09 -1.22 -2.02
C ASP A 187 -17.49 -0.86 -2.56
N MET A 188 -17.56 -0.44 -3.82
CA MET A 188 -18.85 -0.15 -4.48
C MET A 188 -19.69 -1.41 -4.72
N LEU A 189 -19.04 -2.53 -5.06
CA LEU A 189 -19.73 -3.81 -5.16
C LEU A 189 -20.36 -4.21 -3.83
N HIS A 190 -19.59 -4.07 -2.74
CA HIS A 190 -20.03 -4.36 -1.38
C HIS A 190 -21.17 -3.47 -0.90
N GLN A 191 -21.06 -2.14 -1.07
CA GLN A 191 -21.97 -1.18 -0.45
C GLN A 191 -23.15 -0.78 -1.33
N ALA A 192 -23.02 -0.78 -2.67
CA ALA A 192 -24.02 -0.17 -3.54
C ALA A 192 -24.62 -1.12 -4.59
N ILE A 193 -23.92 -2.18 -4.99
CA ILE A 193 -24.40 -3.10 -6.02
C ILE A 193 -25.09 -4.31 -5.40
N LEU A 194 -24.41 -5.09 -4.56
CA LEU A 194 -24.93 -6.30 -3.98
C LEU A 194 -26.16 -6.08 -3.09
N PRO A 195 -26.16 -5.13 -2.14
CA PRO A 195 -27.36 -4.87 -1.32
C PRO A 195 -28.57 -4.38 -2.11
N HIS A 196 -28.35 -3.88 -3.32
CA HIS A 196 -29.39 -3.39 -4.22
C HIS A 196 -29.47 -4.20 -5.53
N HIS A 197 -29.09 -5.48 -5.51
CA HIS A 197 -29.02 -6.33 -6.69
C HIS A 197 -30.32 -6.37 -7.51
N THR A 198 -31.46 -6.20 -6.88
CA THR A 198 -32.76 -6.13 -7.56
C THR A 198 -32.87 -4.98 -8.58
N LYS A 199 -32.19 -3.85 -8.30
CA LYS A 199 -32.08 -2.73 -9.25
C LYS A 199 -31.13 -3.04 -10.40
N TRP A 200 -30.35 -4.12 -10.31
CA TRP A 200 -29.38 -4.59 -11.28
C TRP A 200 -29.80 -5.90 -11.97
N ALA A 201 -31.04 -6.35 -11.78
CA ALA A 201 -31.52 -7.67 -12.23
C ALA A 201 -31.16 -7.92 -13.71
N GLN A 202 -31.50 -6.99 -14.62
CA GLN A 202 -31.20 -7.10 -16.04
C GLN A 202 -29.70 -7.18 -16.35
N PHE A 203 -28.85 -6.55 -15.53
CA PHE A 203 -27.42 -6.63 -15.65
C PHE A 203 -26.92 -8.01 -15.20
N PHE A 204 -27.39 -8.52 -14.06
CA PHE A 204 -26.99 -9.83 -13.55
C PHE A 204 -27.45 -10.97 -14.43
N GLU A 205 -28.70 -10.95 -14.93
CA GLU A 205 -29.23 -11.97 -15.85
C GLU A 205 -28.37 -12.18 -17.11
N ASN A 206 -27.59 -11.16 -17.51
CA ASN A 206 -26.74 -11.20 -18.69
C ASN A 206 -25.25 -11.16 -18.36
N LEU A 207 -24.88 -11.24 -17.08
CA LEU A 207 -23.49 -11.16 -16.62
C LEU A 207 -22.71 -12.42 -17.01
N LYS A 208 -21.79 -12.27 -17.94
CA LYS A 208 -20.98 -13.38 -18.47
C LYS A 208 -19.55 -13.38 -17.96
N TYR A 209 -18.98 -12.22 -17.75
CA TYR A 209 -17.58 -12.09 -17.32
C TYR A 209 -17.45 -11.23 -16.08
N ILE A 210 -16.60 -11.68 -15.15
CA ILE A 210 -16.10 -10.90 -14.03
C ILE A 210 -14.59 -10.77 -14.21
N VAL A 211 -14.12 -9.55 -14.42
CA VAL A 211 -12.70 -9.22 -14.53
C VAL A 211 -12.25 -8.68 -13.18
N VAL A 212 -11.19 -9.25 -12.61
CA VAL A 212 -10.57 -8.76 -11.38
C VAL A 212 -9.11 -8.46 -11.68
N ASP A 213 -8.77 -7.19 -11.75
CA ASP A 213 -7.41 -6.77 -12.08
C ASP A 213 -6.60 -6.44 -10.83
N GLU A 214 -5.27 -6.54 -10.96
CA GLU A 214 -4.29 -6.29 -9.91
C GLU A 214 -4.55 -7.12 -8.64
N ILE A 215 -4.86 -8.44 -8.81
CA ILE A 215 -5.24 -9.31 -7.67
C ILE A 215 -4.16 -9.40 -6.57
N HIS A 216 -2.90 -9.14 -6.89
CA HIS A 216 -1.82 -9.05 -5.91
C HIS A 216 -2.01 -7.92 -4.86
N SER A 217 -2.90 -6.96 -5.13
CA SER A 217 -3.29 -5.92 -4.17
C SER A 217 -4.34 -6.41 -3.16
N TYR A 218 -5.05 -7.49 -3.46
CA TYR A 218 -6.08 -8.10 -2.60
C TYR A 218 -5.44 -9.15 -1.69
N ARG A 219 -4.66 -8.72 -0.72
CA ARG A 219 -3.96 -9.55 0.26
C ARG A 219 -4.33 -9.15 1.69
N GLY A 220 -3.98 -10.00 2.66
CA GLY A 220 -4.29 -9.76 4.07
C GLY A 220 -5.79 -9.61 4.33
N VAL A 221 -6.17 -8.67 5.20
CA VAL A 221 -7.57 -8.38 5.54
C VAL A 221 -8.35 -7.93 4.31
N PHE A 222 -7.82 -6.99 3.55
CA PHE A 222 -8.51 -6.48 2.37
C PHE A 222 -8.85 -7.60 1.38
N GLY A 223 -7.88 -8.48 1.09
CA GLY A 223 -8.10 -9.64 0.24
C GLY A 223 -9.10 -10.64 0.81
N SER A 224 -9.09 -10.86 2.13
CA SER A 224 -10.06 -11.73 2.82
C SER A 224 -11.48 -11.20 2.73
N HIS A 225 -11.68 -9.89 2.89
CA HIS A 225 -12.97 -9.25 2.65
C HIS A 225 -13.39 -9.34 1.19
N VAL A 226 -12.49 -9.05 0.23
CA VAL A 226 -12.81 -9.12 -1.21
C VAL A 226 -13.22 -10.54 -1.61
N ALA A 227 -12.56 -11.58 -1.12
CA ALA A 227 -12.97 -12.96 -1.37
C ALA A 227 -14.41 -13.22 -0.90
N ASN A 228 -14.81 -12.71 0.28
CA ASN A 228 -16.18 -12.81 0.76
C ASN A 228 -17.17 -11.94 -0.04
N VAL A 229 -16.77 -10.78 -0.52
CA VAL A 229 -17.59 -9.99 -1.46
C VAL A 229 -17.84 -10.77 -2.76
N LEU A 230 -16.82 -11.48 -3.27
CA LEU A 230 -16.96 -12.32 -4.46
C LEU A 230 -17.83 -13.56 -4.19
N ARG A 231 -17.77 -14.18 -2.99
CA ARG A 231 -18.71 -15.23 -2.56
C ARG A 231 -20.16 -14.74 -2.61
N ARG A 232 -20.43 -13.54 -2.09
CA ARG A 232 -21.76 -12.90 -2.13
C ARG A 232 -22.19 -12.59 -3.56
N LEU A 233 -21.28 -12.10 -4.40
CA LEU A 233 -21.53 -11.86 -5.83
C LEU A 233 -21.95 -13.14 -6.55
N LEU A 234 -21.24 -14.24 -6.32
CA LEU A 234 -21.57 -15.54 -6.91
C LEU A 234 -22.92 -16.07 -6.45
N ARG A 235 -23.28 -15.84 -5.18
CA ARG A 235 -24.59 -16.18 -4.62
C ARG A 235 -25.71 -15.41 -5.32
N VAL A 236 -25.53 -14.10 -5.53
CA VAL A 236 -26.46 -13.27 -6.31
C VAL A 236 -26.54 -13.71 -7.77
N CYS A 237 -25.40 -14.04 -8.41
CA CYS A 237 -25.38 -14.57 -9.77
C CYS A 237 -26.17 -15.88 -9.89
N ALA A 238 -25.99 -16.80 -8.94
CA ALA A 238 -26.74 -18.07 -8.90
C ALA A 238 -28.25 -17.84 -8.76
N PHE A 239 -28.68 -16.85 -7.97
CA PHE A 239 -30.08 -16.46 -7.85
C PHE A 239 -30.69 -16.01 -9.20
N TYR A 240 -29.91 -15.28 -10.03
CA TYR A 240 -30.32 -14.90 -11.39
C TYR A 240 -30.06 -15.98 -12.44
N GLY A 241 -29.67 -17.19 -12.06
CA GLY A 241 -29.46 -18.33 -12.95
C GLY A 241 -28.21 -18.24 -13.82
N VAL A 242 -27.23 -17.42 -13.46
CA VAL A 242 -26.00 -17.25 -14.23
C VAL A 242 -24.76 -17.72 -13.45
N ASN A 243 -23.77 -18.19 -14.20
CA ASN A 243 -22.47 -18.59 -13.68
C ASN A 243 -21.36 -17.89 -14.49
N PRO A 244 -20.98 -16.66 -14.11
CA PRO A 244 -20.02 -15.86 -14.85
C PRO A 244 -18.62 -16.47 -14.77
N GLN A 245 -17.85 -16.29 -15.85
CA GLN A 245 -16.45 -16.70 -15.96
C GLN A 245 -15.55 -15.60 -15.42
N PHE A 246 -14.50 -15.98 -14.66
CA PHE A 246 -13.51 -15.06 -14.13
C PHE A 246 -12.30 -14.91 -15.06
N ILE A 247 -11.88 -13.66 -15.23
CA ILE A 247 -10.61 -13.31 -15.87
C ILE A 247 -9.84 -12.43 -14.89
N LEU A 248 -8.82 -13.03 -14.26
CA LEU A 248 -8.01 -12.34 -13.25
C LEU A 248 -6.68 -11.92 -13.85
N CYS A 249 -6.19 -10.76 -13.40
CA CYS A 249 -4.86 -10.26 -13.78
C CYS A 249 -4.02 -9.90 -12.55
N SER A 250 -2.73 -10.18 -12.62
CA SER A 250 -1.78 -9.89 -11.56
C SER A 250 -0.46 -9.37 -12.14
N ALA A 251 0.26 -8.58 -11.36
CA ALA A 251 1.70 -8.51 -11.48
C ALA A 251 2.35 -9.78 -10.91
N THR A 252 3.67 -9.90 -11.03
CA THR A 252 4.40 -11.09 -10.56
C THR A 252 4.32 -11.21 -9.03
N ILE A 253 3.79 -12.33 -8.54
CA ILE A 253 3.77 -12.79 -7.15
C ILE A 253 4.17 -14.25 -7.10
N GLY A 254 4.52 -14.79 -5.92
CA GLY A 254 5.07 -16.14 -5.78
C GLY A 254 4.05 -17.26 -5.93
N ASN A 255 2.77 -17.00 -5.62
CA ASN A 255 1.68 -17.99 -5.64
C ASN A 255 0.43 -17.51 -6.40
N PRO A 256 0.54 -17.09 -7.66
CA PRO A 256 -0.56 -16.41 -8.35
C PRO A 256 -1.79 -17.30 -8.56
N LYS A 257 -1.57 -18.58 -8.82
CA LYS A 257 -2.66 -19.55 -9.03
C LYS A 257 -3.42 -19.80 -7.72
N ASP A 258 -2.68 -20.17 -6.65
CA ASP A 258 -3.29 -20.48 -5.36
C ASP A 258 -4.03 -19.27 -4.78
N HIS A 259 -3.44 -18.06 -4.95
CA HIS A 259 -4.08 -16.82 -4.54
C HIS A 259 -5.37 -16.52 -5.33
N ALA A 260 -5.35 -16.70 -6.64
CA ALA A 260 -6.54 -16.54 -7.48
C ALA A 260 -7.64 -17.53 -7.09
N GLU A 261 -7.28 -18.81 -6.87
CA GLU A 261 -8.21 -19.85 -6.44
C GLU A 261 -8.79 -19.56 -5.04
N ALA A 262 -7.97 -19.10 -4.10
CA ALA A 262 -8.44 -18.69 -2.78
C ALA A 262 -9.38 -17.48 -2.83
N LEU A 263 -9.13 -16.54 -3.77
CA LEU A 263 -9.93 -15.34 -3.92
C LEU A 263 -11.33 -15.61 -4.47
N ILE A 264 -11.45 -16.49 -5.48
CA ILE A 264 -12.73 -16.75 -6.16
C ILE A 264 -13.39 -18.06 -5.74
N GLY A 265 -12.70 -18.93 -4.98
CA GLY A 265 -13.21 -20.23 -4.56
C GLY A 265 -13.37 -21.27 -5.69
N ARG A 266 -12.65 -21.10 -6.80
CA ARG A 266 -12.73 -21.95 -8.00
C ARG A 266 -11.34 -22.22 -8.56
N PRO A 267 -11.12 -23.38 -9.25
CA PRO A 267 -9.85 -23.64 -9.94
C PRO A 267 -9.65 -22.69 -11.12
N VAL A 268 -8.40 -22.23 -11.32
CA VAL A 268 -8.05 -21.32 -12.43
C VAL A 268 -6.91 -21.89 -13.28
N ARG A 269 -6.91 -21.53 -14.56
CA ARG A 269 -5.78 -21.72 -15.46
C ARG A 269 -4.82 -20.54 -15.33
N ALA A 270 -3.54 -20.79 -15.03
CA ALA A 270 -2.52 -19.74 -14.92
C ALA A 270 -1.79 -19.56 -16.26
N ILE A 271 -1.59 -18.29 -16.68
CA ILE A 271 -0.75 -17.86 -17.79
C ILE A 271 0.34 -16.96 -17.23
N THR A 272 1.56 -17.47 -17.14
CA THR A 272 2.68 -16.81 -16.44
C THR A 272 3.77 -16.31 -17.39
N GLU A 273 3.82 -16.80 -18.63
CA GLU A 273 4.84 -16.41 -19.58
C GLU A 273 4.44 -15.17 -20.37
N SER A 274 5.22 -14.09 -20.23
CA SER A 274 5.00 -12.87 -21.01
C SER A 274 5.57 -12.99 -22.42
N GLY A 275 4.73 -12.70 -23.42
CA GLY A 275 5.16 -12.51 -24.81
C GLY A 275 5.51 -11.06 -25.18
N ALA A 276 5.35 -10.12 -24.25
CA ALA A 276 5.62 -8.71 -24.52
C ALA A 276 7.13 -8.45 -24.61
N PRO A 277 7.59 -7.56 -25.52
CA PRO A 277 8.97 -7.11 -25.56
C PRO A 277 9.31 -6.25 -24.34
N SER A 278 10.57 -6.22 -23.95
CA SER A 278 11.08 -5.32 -22.93
C SER A 278 12.40 -4.70 -23.32
N GLY A 279 12.61 -3.42 -22.99
CA GLY A 279 13.90 -2.78 -23.12
C GLY A 279 14.90 -3.26 -22.07
N GLU A 280 16.16 -2.94 -22.27
CA GLU A 280 17.20 -3.20 -21.28
C GLU A 280 16.91 -2.44 -19.97
N LYS A 281 17.11 -3.11 -18.82
CA LYS A 281 16.89 -2.48 -17.51
C LYS A 281 18.13 -2.63 -16.65
N HIS A 282 18.68 -1.49 -16.23
CA HIS A 282 19.76 -1.41 -15.26
C HIS A 282 19.16 -1.21 -13.86
N VAL A 283 19.64 -1.97 -12.88
CA VAL A 283 19.25 -1.83 -11.48
C VAL A 283 20.49 -1.68 -10.63
N LEU A 284 20.50 -0.65 -9.79
CA LEU A 284 21.58 -0.36 -8.86
C LEU A 284 21.07 -0.41 -7.43
N LEU A 285 21.78 -1.12 -6.57
CA LEU A 285 21.59 -1.07 -5.12
C LEU A 285 22.58 -0.05 -4.55
N TRP A 286 22.03 1.02 -4.01
CA TRP A 286 22.80 2.15 -3.48
C TRP A 286 22.79 2.11 -1.95
N ASN A 287 23.96 1.89 -1.35
CA ASN A 287 24.14 1.95 0.09
C ASN A 287 24.78 3.31 0.47
N PRO A 288 24.07 4.19 1.19
CA PRO A 288 24.61 5.47 1.62
C PRO A 288 25.89 5.32 2.44
N PRO A 289 26.84 6.25 2.33
CA PRO A 289 28.11 6.17 3.07
C PRO A 289 27.85 6.27 4.59
N VAL A 290 28.67 5.58 5.37
CA VAL A 290 28.69 5.71 6.83
C VAL A 290 29.24 7.09 7.20
N VAL A 291 28.48 7.83 8.01
CA VAL A 291 28.86 9.19 8.48
C VAL A 291 29.33 9.16 9.92
N ASN A 292 28.94 8.17 10.68
CA ASN A 292 29.48 7.89 12.03
C ASN A 292 29.75 6.38 12.12
N PRO A 293 31.02 5.95 12.07
CA PRO A 293 31.40 4.54 12.11
C PRO A 293 31.05 3.85 13.43
N ASP A 294 31.14 4.55 14.56
CA ASP A 294 30.97 3.97 15.88
C ASP A 294 29.50 3.58 16.13
N LEU A 295 28.57 4.42 15.67
CA LEU A 295 27.14 4.18 15.74
C LEU A 295 26.58 3.48 14.49
N GLY A 296 27.41 3.17 13.50
CA GLY A 296 26.95 2.61 12.23
C GLY A 296 25.96 3.50 11.46
N LEU A 297 25.94 4.82 11.77
CA LEU A 297 25.01 5.74 11.14
C LEU A 297 25.44 6.07 9.71
N ARG A 298 24.47 6.02 8.80
CA ARG A 298 24.66 6.34 7.38
C ARG A 298 24.03 7.67 7.00
N ALA A 299 24.51 8.25 5.92
CA ALA A 299 23.85 9.40 5.30
C ALA A 299 22.40 9.04 4.96
N SER A 300 21.48 9.99 5.14
CA SER A 300 20.06 9.70 4.98
C SER A 300 19.71 9.28 3.54
N ALA A 301 18.90 8.23 3.39
CA ALA A 301 18.38 7.78 2.10
C ALA A 301 17.69 8.92 1.35
N ARG A 302 16.98 9.82 2.06
CA ARG A 302 16.35 11.01 1.50
C ARG A 302 17.36 11.93 0.80
N SER A 303 18.49 12.24 1.43
CA SER A 303 19.52 13.10 0.83
C SER A 303 20.15 12.47 -0.42
N GLN A 304 20.34 11.15 -0.38
CA GLN A 304 20.89 10.41 -1.53
C GLN A 304 19.87 10.29 -2.66
N SER A 305 18.60 10.00 -2.37
CA SER A 305 17.52 9.96 -3.36
C SER A 305 17.34 11.32 -4.06
N ASN A 306 17.35 12.42 -3.28
CA ASN A 306 17.31 13.77 -3.83
C ASN A 306 18.52 14.05 -4.76
N ARG A 307 19.73 13.64 -4.36
CA ARG A 307 20.94 13.78 -5.20
C ARG A 307 20.80 13.03 -6.51
N LEU A 308 20.36 11.77 -6.47
CA LEU A 308 20.21 10.92 -7.66
C LEU A 308 19.12 11.45 -8.60
N ALA A 309 17.97 11.84 -8.05
CA ALA A 309 16.90 12.45 -8.84
C ALA A 309 17.37 13.74 -9.53
N ARG A 310 18.11 14.61 -8.82
CA ARG A 310 18.68 15.84 -9.39
C ARG A 310 19.66 15.55 -10.53
N LEU A 311 20.50 14.52 -10.40
CA LEU A 311 21.43 14.12 -11.46
C LEU A 311 20.69 13.62 -12.71
N ALA A 312 19.64 12.81 -12.51
CA ALA A 312 18.83 12.29 -13.60
C ALA A 312 18.04 13.42 -14.32
N ILE A 313 17.36 14.28 -13.58
CA ILE A 313 16.58 15.40 -14.13
C ILE A 313 17.49 16.41 -14.86
N LYS A 314 18.68 16.71 -14.31
CA LYS A 314 19.69 17.56 -15.00
C LYS A 314 20.23 16.93 -16.29
N ALA A 315 20.24 15.62 -16.39
CA ALA A 315 20.59 14.88 -17.59
C ALA A 315 19.43 14.82 -18.63
N GLY A 316 18.29 15.46 -18.36
CA GLY A 316 17.10 15.46 -19.21
C GLY A 316 16.24 14.20 -19.11
N LEU A 317 16.50 13.33 -18.12
CA LEU A 317 15.79 12.07 -17.94
C LEU A 317 14.54 12.25 -17.07
N LYS A 318 13.42 11.72 -17.54
CA LYS A 318 12.16 11.71 -16.78
C LYS A 318 12.26 10.79 -15.58
N THR A 319 12.10 11.36 -14.41
CA THR A 319 12.43 10.69 -13.15
C THR A 319 11.23 10.59 -12.22
N LEU A 320 11.00 9.37 -11.71
CA LEU A 320 10.04 9.10 -10.63
C LEU A 320 10.80 8.72 -9.37
N VAL A 321 10.48 9.37 -8.26
CA VAL A 321 11.00 9.03 -6.93
C VAL A 321 9.85 8.45 -6.10
N PHE A 322 9.99 7.22 -5.64
CA PHE A 322 9.07 6.64 -4.67
C PHE A 322 9.54 6.91 -3.25
N ALA A 323 8.63 7.37 -2.40
CA ALA A 323 8.86 7.55 -0.96
C ALA A 323 7.87 6.73 -0.14
N GLN A 324 8.29 6.31 1.05
CA GLN A 324 7.52 5.41 1.90
C GLN A 324 6.36 6.10 2.64
N SER A 325 6.45 7.40 2.88
CA SER A 325 5.43 8.15 3.60
C SER A 325 4.98 9.40 2.85
N ARG A 326 3.74 9.84 3.12
CA ARG A 326 3.16 11.08 2.56
C ARG A 326 4.02 12.30 2.89
N LEU A 327 4.52 12.40 4.13
CA LEU A 327 5.42 13.47 4.56
C LEU A 327 6.73 13.44 3.76
N MET A 328 7.32 12.26 3.53
CA MET A 328 8.57 12.14 2.77
C MET A 328 8.38 12.55 1.31
N VAL A 329 7.21 12.27 0.70
CA VAL A 329 6.87 12.77 -0.64
C VAL A 329 6.94 14.30 -0.67
N GLU A 330 6.32 14.97 0.31
CA GLU A 330 6.30 16.44 0.37
C GLU A 330 7.70 17.04 0.57
N VAL A 331 8.49 16.45 1.48
CA VAL A 331 9.85 16.91 1.77
C VAL A 331 10.76 16.76 0.55
N LEU A 332 10.73 15.60 -0.13
CA LEU A 332 11.51 15.37 -1.34
C LEU A 332 11.06 16.29 -2.49
N THR A 333 9.74 16.47 -2.63
CA THR A 333 9.18 17.39 -3.62
C THR A 333 9.66 18.81 -3.38
N LYS A 334 9.63 19.27 -2.10
CA LYS A 334 10.16 20.60 -1.74
C LYS A 334 11.62 20.74 -2.15
N TYR A 335 12.47 19.77 -1.81
CA TYR A 335 13.90 19.82 -2.13
C TYR A 335 14.19 19.82 -3.64
N LEU A 336 13.38 19.16 -4.44
CA LEU A 336 13.50 19.18 -5.89
C LEU A 336 12.96 20.50 -6.47
N LYS A 337 11.81 21.01 -5.98
CA LYS A 337 11.25 22.29 -6.40
C LYS A 337 12.19 23.45 -6.10
N ASP A 338 12.84 23.48 -4.94
CA ASP A 338 13.80 24.52 -4.57
C ASP A 338 14.97 24.61 -5.56
N VAL A 339 15.22 23.55 -6.35
CA VAL A 339 16.30 23.52 -7.37
C VAL A 339 15.78 23.77 -8.76
N PHE A 340 14.61 23.24 -9.11
CA PHE A 340 14.12 23.24 -10.50
C PHE A 340 12.96 24.22 -10.75
N ASP A 341 12.20 24.58 -9.70
CA ASP A 341 11.01 25.43 -9.77
C ASP A 341 11.19 26.73 -8.96
N HIS A 342 12.41 27.26 -8.88
CA HIS A 342 12.73 28.47 -8.12
C HIS A 342 12.12 29.76 -8.72
N ASP A 343 11.75 29.75 -10.01
CA ASP A 343 11.09 30.86 -10.68
C ASP A 343 9.58 30.58 -10.83
N PRO A 344 8.72 31.24 -10.03
CA PRO A 344 7.28 30.97 -10.04
C PRO A 344 6.60 31.39 -11.35
N ARG A 345 7.29 32.13 -12.24
CA ARG A 345 6.75 32.53 -13.55
C ARG A 345 6.89 31.44 -14.60
N LYS A 346 7.71 30.42 -14.33
CA LYS A 346 7.91 29.27 -15.22
C LYS A 346 6.97 28.13 -14.84
N PRO A 347 6.56 27.30 -15.82
CA PRO A 347 5.78 26.11 -15.53
C PRO A 347 6.52 25.19 -14.55
N ALA A 348 5.80 24.59 -13.61
CA ALA A 348 6.38 23.65 -12.67
C ALA A 348 6.93 22.43 -13.39
N ARG A 349 8.17 22.06 -13.08
CA ARG A 349 8.88 20.88 -13.61
C ARG A 349 8.76 19.68 -12.67
N ILE A 350 8.44 19.91 -11.41
CA ILE A 350 8.35 18.90 -10.35
C ILE A 350 6.95 18.88 -9.76
N ARG A 351 6.37 17.70 -9.64
CA ARG A 351 5.06 17.48 -8.99
C ARG A 351 5.17 16.40 -7.92
N ALA A 352 4.27 16.47 -6.94
CA ALA A 352 4.03 15.38 -6.00
C ALA A 352 2.78 14.58 -6.41
N TYR A 353 2.75 13.29 -6.01
CA TYR A 353 1.60 12.41 -6.23
C TYR A 353 1.42 11.47 -5.04
N ARG A 354 0.34 11.62 -4.30
CA ARG A 354 0.04 10.76 -3.15
C ARG A 354 -1.45 10.66 -2.87
N GLY A 355 -1.84 9.66 -2.09
CA GLY A 355 -3.16 9.61 -1.49
C GLY A 355 -3.42 10.84 -0.61
N GLY A 356 -4.66 11.31 -0.59
CA GLY A 356 -5.06 12.52 0.11
C GLY A 356 -5.07 13.79 -0.74
N TYR A 357 -4.48 13.79 -1.93
CA TYR A 357 -4.70 14.86 -2.89
C TYR A 357 -6.06 14.73 -3.58
N LEU A 358 -6.64 15.86 -3.95
CA LEU A 358 -7.88 15.86 -4.70
C LEU A 358 -7.74 15.08 -6.02
N PRO A 359 -8.77 14.37 -6.46
CA PRO A 359 -8.73 13.61 -7.72
C PRO A 359 -8.35 14.46 -8.93
N THR A 360 -8.76 15.74 -8.95
CA THR A 360 -8.41 16.71 -10.01
C THR A 360 -6.91 16.98 -10.08
N GLU A 361 -6.26 17.20 -8.94
CA GLU A 361 -4.81 17.45 -8.85
C GLU A 361 -4.00 16.23 -9.29
N ARG A 362 -4.43 15.03 -8.88
CA ARG A 362 -3.77 13.78 -9.30
C ARG A 362 -3.85 13.58 -10.81
N ARG A 363 -5.03 13.75 -11.42
CA ARG A 363 -5.21 13.66 -12.88
C ARG A 363 -4.42 14.73 -13.64
N GLU A 364 -4.23 15.91 -13.04
CA GLU A 364 -3.39 16.95 -13.63
C GLU A 364 -1.92 16.53 -13.65
N ALA A 365 -1.38 16.00 -12.54
CA ALA A 365 -0.02 15.50 -12.45
C ALA A 365 0.25 14.34 -13.43
N GLU A 366 -0.68 13.41 -13.56
CA GLU A 366 -0.63 12.30 -14.53
C GLU A 366 -0.58 12.82 -15.98
N ARG A 367 -1.48 13.73 -16.31
CA ARG A 367 -1.58 14.36 -17.62
C ARG A 367 -0.31 15.16 -17.97
N ASP A 368 0.23 15.91 -17.00
CA ASP A 368 1.45 16.70 -17.16
C ASP A 368 2.68 15.81 -17.40
N MET A 369 2.77 14.69 -16.68
CA MET A 369 3.87 13.73 -16.87
C MET A 369 3.76 13.03 -18.23
N ARG A 370 2.57 12.57 -18.60
CA ARG A 370 2.29 11.91 -19.88
C ARG A 370 2.60 12.81 -21.06
N ALA A 371 2.20 14.09 -20.97
CA ALA A 371 2.49 15.11 -21.97
C ALA A 371 3.94 15.59 -21.96
N GLY A 372 4.76 15.12 -21.01
CA GLY A 372 6.16 15.56 -20.86
C GLY A 372 6.32 17.00 -20.39
N ARG A 373 5.29 17.61 -19.78
CA ARG A 373 5.35 18.97 -19.23
C ARG A 373 6.16 19.05 -17.94
N ILE A 374 6.28 17.95 -17.20
CA ILE A 374 7.09 17.85 -15.99
C ILE A 374 8.22 16.83 -16.19
N ASP A 375 9.32 17.02 -15.50
CA ASP A 375 10.53 16.20 -15.60
C ASP A 375 10.69 15.27 -14.40
N GLY A 376 10.09 15.62 -13.26
CA GLY A 376 10.19 14.85 -12.02
C GLY A 376 8.85 14.70 -11.32
N LEU A 377 8.58 13.48 -10.85
CA LEU A 377 7.43 13.15 -10.05
C LEU A 377 7.91 12.47 -8.76
N VAL A 378 7.36 12.87 -7.62
CA VAL A 378 7.61 12.21 -6.34
C VAL A 378 6.31 11.62 -5.83
N GLY A 379 6.27 10.32 -5.54
CA GLY A 379 5.03 9.68 -5.14
C GLY A 379 5.17 8.59 -4.10
N THR A 380 4.03 8.16 -3.54
CA THR A 380 3.90 6.97 -2.69
C THR A 380 3.56 5.74 -3.54
N SER A 381 3.24 4.61 -2.89
CA SER A 381 2.69 3.41 -3.52
C SER A 381 1.42 3.66 -4.37
N ALA A 382 0.79 4.83 -4.27
CA ALA A 382 -0.33 5.21 -5.14
C ALA A 382 0.02 5.21 -6.65
N LEU A 383 1.32 5.33 -7.01
CA LEU A 383 1.84 5.18 -8.38
C LEU A 383 2.38 3.77 -8.69
N GLU A 384 2.31 2.85 -7.76
CA GLU A 384 2.76 1.46 -7.95
C GLU A 384 1.82 0.68 -8.87
N LEU A 385 0.52 0.89 -8.70
CA LEU A 385 -0.51 0.26 -9.52
C LEU A 385 -0.69 0.98 -10.86
N GLY A 386 -1.13 0.25 -11.85
CA GLY A 386 -1.23 0.47 -13.30
C GLY A 386 -1.58 1.85 -13.89
N VAL A 387 -1.55 2.94 -13.13
CA VAL A 387 -1.81 4.30 -13.66
C VAL A 387 -0.84 4.64 -14.80
N ASP A 388 -1.37 5.07 -15.95
CA ASP A 388 -0.52 5.49 -17.07
C ASP A 388 0.01 6.92 -16.89
N ILE A 389 1.29 7.02 -16.52
CA ILE A 389 2.00 8.28 -16.35
C ILE A 389 2.99 8.57 -17.51
N GLY A 390 2.93 7.78 -18.59
CA GLY A 390 3.81 7.92 -19.74
C GLY A 390 5.18 7.24 -19.56
N GLY A 391 6.08 7.48 -20.49
CA GLY A 391 7.45 6.91 -20.45
C GLY A 391 8.31 7.57 -19.38
N LEU A 392 8.89 6.76 -18.51
CA LEU A 392 9.89 7.17 -17.52
C LEU A 392 11.24 6.53 -17.86
N ASP A 393 12.32 7.27 -17.61
CA ASP A 393 13.68 6.79 -17.85
C ASP A 393 14.33 6.27 -16.57
N VAL A 394 14.04 6.91 -15.43
CA VAL A 394 14.68 6.61 -14.14
C VAL A 394 13.62 6.49 -13.04
N VAL A 395 13.77 5.44 -12.24
CA VAL A 395 13.01 5.25 -10.98
C VAL A 395 14.00 5.19 -9.82
N VAL A 396 13.76 6.01 -8.79
CA VAL A 396 14.53 6.01 -7.54
C VAL A 396 13.61 5.59 -6.40
N LEU A 397 13.98 4.55 -5.68
CA LEU A 397 13.27 4.10 -4.47
C LEU A 397 13.99 4.66 -3.24
N ASN A 398 13.31 5.47 -2.45
CA ASN A 398 13.81 6.00 -1.18
C ASN A 398 13.51 5.00 -0.05
N GLY A 399 14.37 4.01 0.11
CA GLY A 399 14.17 2.84 0.96
C GLY A 399 13.50 1.68 0.24
N TYR A 400 13.62 0.49 0.81
CA TYR A 400 12.98 -0.72 0.30
C TYR A 400 11.46 -0.67 0.52
N PRO A 401 10.65 -1.00 -0.48
CA PRO A 401 9.19 -0.89 -0.35
C PRO A 401 8.53 -1.95 0.55
N GLY A 402 9.29 -2.86 1.13
CA GLY A 402 8.79 -3.91 2.00
C GLY A 402 8.59 -5.26 1.31
N SER A 403 8.63 -5.33 -0.02
CA SER A 403 8.58 -6.59 -0.76
C SER A 403 9.37 -6.55 -2.06
N VAL A 404 9.87 -7.70 -2.50
CA VAL A 404 10.56 -7.88 -3.80
C VAL A 404 9.57 -7.59 -4.93
N ALA A 405 8.34 -8.08 -4.82
CA ALA A 405 7.28 -7.82 -5.80
C ALA A 405 7.03 -6.33 -6.00
N ALA A 406 6.80 -5.55 -4.91
CA ALA A 406 6.60 -4.11 -4.97
C ALA A 406 7.80 -3.38 -5.56
N THR A 407 9.03 -3.85 -5.28
CA THR A 407 10.26 -3.26 -5.83
C THR A 407 10.29 -3.40 -7.35
N TRP A 408 10.04 -4.60 -7.87
CA TRP A 408 9.98 -4.84 -9.31
C TRP A 408 8.82 -4.12 -10.00
N GLN A 409 7.66 -3.99 -9.35
CA GLN A 409 6.53 -3.21 -9.86
C GLN A 409 6.88 -1.74 -10.01
N ARG A 410 7.54 -1.15 -9.00
CA ARG A 410 8.00 0.24 -9.04
C ARG A 410 9.09 0.45 -10.08
N PHE A 411 10.06 -0.45 -10.19
CA PHE A 411 11.05 -0.43 -11.28
C PHE A 411 10.41 -0.63 -12.66
N GLY A 412 9.29 -1.37 -12.71
CA GLY A 412 8.48 -1.56 -13.92
C GLY A 412 7.82 -0.28 -14.44
N ARG A 413 7.81 0.82 -13.65
CA ARG A 413 7.34 2.13 -14.10
C ARG A 413 8.29 2.79 -15.09
N ALA A 414 9.59 2.43 -15.09
CA ALA A 414 10.56 2.87 -16.09
C ALA A 414 10.75 1.83 -17.20
N GLY A 415 11.09 2.29 -18.41
CA GLY A 415 11.43 1.43 -19.54
C GLY A 415 10.27 1.06 -20.45
N ARG A 416 9.26 1.91 -20.58
CA ARG A 416 8.22 1.74 -21.61
C ARG A 416 8.81 1.96 -23.01
N ARG A 417 8.31 1.25 -24.04
CA ARG A 417 8.71 1.38 -25.45
C ARG A 417 10.11 0.87 -25.80
N GLN A 418 10.60 -0.20 -25.13
CA GLN A 418 11.87 -0.84 -25.45
C GLN A 418 13.15 0.03 -25.23
N GLN A 419 13.01 1.22 -24.63
CA GLN A 419 14.17 2.04 -24.27
C GLN A 419 14.86 1.52 -23.02
N PRO A 420 16.19 1.71 -22.90
CA PRO A 420 16.91 1.42 -21.68
C PRO A 420 16.34 2.20 -20.49
N SER A 421 16.30 1.58 -19.32
CA SER A 421 15.79 2.22 -18.10
C SER A 421 16.69 1.95 -16.91
N LEU A 422 16.62 2.86 -15.91
CA LEU A 422 17.42 2.77 -14.70
C LEU A 422 16.53 2.73 -13.47
N GLY A 423 16.67 1.69 -12.66
CA GLY A 423 16.13 1.59 -11.29
C GLY A 423 17.24 1.77 -10.27
N VAL A 424 17.04 2.58 -9.25
CA VAL A 424 17.98 2.71 -8.13
C VAL A 424 17.25 2.51 -6.82
N LEU A 425 17.62 1.48 -6.06
CA LEU A 425 17.18 1.29 -4.68
C LEU A 425 18.20 1.97 -3.76
N VAL A 426 17.79 3.03 -3.07
CA VAL A 426 18.59 3.74 -2.08
C VAL A 426 18.26 3.21 -0.71
N ALA A 427 19.16 2.43 -0.13
CA ALA A 427 18.95 1.85 1.19
C ALA A 427 18.88 2.92 2.28
N SER A 428 17.99 2.72 3.24
CA SER A 428 17.98 3.44 4.51
C SER A 428 18.91 2.76 5.53
N SER A 429 18.93 3.25 6.75
CA SER A 429 19.57 2.53 7.87
C SER A 429 18.69 1.44 8.47
N ASP A 430 17.54 1.16 7.86
CA ASP A 430 16.63 0.09 8.28
C ASP A 430 17.30 -1.29 8.11
N PRO A 431 17.06 -2.23 9.03
CA PRO A 431 17.67 -3.56 8.98
C PRO A 431 17.44 -4.29 7.65
N LEU A 432 16.24 -4.23 7.14
CA LEU A 432 15.86 -4.94 5.91
C LEU A 432 16.54 -4.34 4.68
N ASP A 433 16.61 -3.00 4.61
CA ASP A 433 17.34 -2.30 3.57
C ASP A 433 18.82 -2.68 3.57
N GLN A 434 19.45 -2.70 4.78
CA GLN A 434 20.86 -3.04 4.94
C GLN A 434 21.15 -4.51 4.63
N TYR A 435 20.22 -5.41 4.95
CA TYR A 435 20.34 -6.83 4.59
C TYR A 435 20.36 -6.98 3.05
N LEU A 436 19.40 -6.38 2.36
CA LEU A 436 19.26 -6.47 0.91
C LEU A 436 20.47 -5.94 0.16
N VAL A 437 20.99 -4.77 0.55
CA VAL A 437 22.15 -4.19 -0.13
C VAL A 437 23.46 -4.91 0.18
N ARG A 438 23.55 -5.64 1.28
CA ARG A 438 24.70 -6.49 1.63
C ARG A 438 24.62 -7.88 0.98
N GLN A 439 23.42 -8.33 0.65
CA GLN A 439 23.20 -9.63 -0.01
C GLN A 439 22.41 -9.43 -1.32
N PRO A 440 23.02 -8.85 -2.33
CA PRO A 440 22.36 -8.53 -3.59
C PRO A 440 21.74 -9.74 -4.31
N GLY A 441 22.32 -10.93 -4.16
CA GLY A 441 21.80 -12.18 -4.70
C GLY A 441 20.42 -12.52 -4.18
N PHE A 442 20.12 -12.24 -2.91
CA PHE A 442 18.79 -12.46 -2.35
C PHE A 442 17.70 -11.72 -3.12
N PHE A 443 17.97 -10.46 -3.53
CA PHE A 443 17.00 -9.64 -4.26
C PHE A 443 16.68 -10.19 -5.67
N ILE A 444 17.63 -10.86 -6.31
CA ILE A 444 17.47 -11.39 -7.67
C ILE A 444 16.96 -12.82 -7.67
N ASP A 445 17.49 -13.64 -6.79
CA ASP A 445 17.22 -15.08 -6.74
C ASP A 445 15.98 -15.42 -5.91
N ALA A 446 15.54 -14.49 -5.05
CA ALA A 446 14.33 -14.71 -4.26
C ALA A 446 13.09 -14.77 -5.14
N SER A 447 12.26 -15.79 -4.93
CA SER A 447 10.91 -15.79 -5.43
C SER A 447 10.15 -14.58 -4.87
N PRO A 448 9.30 -13.91 -5.65
CA PRO A 448 8.40 -12.91 -5.11
C PRO A 448 7.57 -13.44 -3.95
N GLU A 449 7.13 -12.55 -3.09
CA GLU A 449 6.33 -12.90 -1.92
C GLU A 449 5.00 -13.55 -2.32
N HIS A 450 4.52 -14.43 -1.46
CA HIS A 450 3.21 -15.05 -1.59
C HIS A 450 2.13 -14.08 -1.09
N ALA A 451 1.12 -13.84 -1.89
CA ALA A 451 -0.09 -13.17 -1.43
C ALA A 451 -0.89 -14.15 -0.55
N ARG A 452 -1.20 -13.76 0.67
CA ARG A 452 -1.98 -14.56 1.62
C ARG A 452 -3.28 -13.87 1.95
N ILE A 453 -4.36 -14.64 2.03
CA ILE A 453 -5.68 -14.23 2.50
C ILE A 453 -6.25 -15.33 3.41
N HIS A 454 -7.13 -14.94 4.31
CA HIS A 454 -7.86 -15.84 5.19
C HIS A 454 -9.37 -15.50 5.14
N PRO A 455 -10.08 -15.89 4.07
CA PRO A 455 -11.50 -15.55 3.88
C PRO A 455 -12.42 -16.11 4.96
N ASP A 456 -12.03 -17.22 5.57
CA ASP A 456 -12.81 -17.92 6.61
C ASP A 456 -12.44 -17.48 8.03
N GLN A 457 -11.69 -16.38 8.20
CA GLN A 457 -11.49 -15.75 9.51
C GLN A 457 -12.86 -15.41 10.13
N PRO A 458 -13.14 -15.85 11.39
CA PRO A 458 -14.47 -15.86 11.95
C PRO A 458 -15.20 -14.51 11.91
N LEU A 459 -14.55 -13.42 12.30
CA LEU A 459 -15.17 -12.08 12.32
C LEU A 459 -15.49 -11.58 10.91
N ILE A 460 -14.53 -11.70 9.98
CA ILE A 460 -14.74 -11.31 8.58
C ILE A 460 -15.89 -12.13 7.97
N ARG A 461 -15.90 -13.44 8.22
CA ARG A 461 -16.92 -14.34 7.70
C ARG A 461 -18.30 -14.00 8.25
N LEU A 462 -18.42 -13.79 9.56
CA LEU A 462 -19.69 -13.40 10.21
C LEU A 462 -20.25 -12.10 9.63
N ASP A 463 -19.41 -11.09 9.46
CA ASP A 463 -19.81 -9.80 8.87
C ASP A 463 -20.37 -9.98 7.46
N HIS A 464 -19.72 -10.82 6.65
CA HIS A 464 -20.21 -11.10 5.30
C HIS A 464 -21.41 -12.03 5.23
N ILE A 465 -21.61 -12.93 6.19
CA ILE A 465 -22.86 -13.70 6.34
C ILE A 465 -24.02 -12.76 6.63
N ARG A 466 -23.84 -11.77 7.53
CA ARG A 466 -24.85 -10.71 7.80
C ARG A 466 -25.23 -9.96 6.52
N CYS A 467 -24.23 -9.53 5.74
CA CYS A 467 -24.47 -8.86 4.46
C CYS A 467 -25.16 -9.78 3.43
N ALA A 468 -24.75 -11.04 3.36
CA ALA A 468 -25.34 -12.03 2.45
C ALA A 468 -26.80 -12.35 2.80
N ALA A 469 -27.13 -12.43 4.10
CA ALA A 469 -28.50 -12.63 4.58
C ALA A 469 -29.42 -11.43 4.29
N PHE A 470 -28.86 -10.20 4.34
CA PHE A 470 -29.58 -9.01 3.90
C PHE A 470 -29.91 -9.00 2.40
N GLU A 471 -28.99 -9.52 1.59
CA GLU A 471 -29.13 -9.56 0.13
C GLU A 471 -30.13 -10.61 -0.33
N LEU A 472 -30.01 -11.83 0.19
CA LEU A 472 -30.86 -12.96 -0.11
C LEU A 472 -31.05 -13.84 1.13
N PRO A 473 -32.24 -14.42 1.35
CA PRO A 473 -32.43 -15.38 2.42
C PRO A 473 -31.49 -16.58 2.28
N PHE A 474 -31.03 -17.13 3.40
CA PHE A 474 -30.31 -18.40 3.41
C PHE A 474 -31.25 -19.59 3.50
N LEU A 475 -30.86 -20.70 2.88
CA LEU A 475 -31.55 -21.97 2.95
C LEU A 475 -30.73 -22.98 3.78
N ALA A 476 -31.40 -23.98 4.37
CA ALA A 476 -30.75 -25.04 5.11
C ALA A 476 -29.74 -25.78 4.24
N GLY A 477 -28.52 -26.01 4.76
CA GLY A 477 -27.43 -26.67 4.06
C GLY A 477 -26.73 -25.80 3.00
N GLU A 478 -27.05 -24.51 2.92
CA GLU A 478 -26.37 -23.59 2.02
C GLU A 478 -24.98 -23.22 2.58
N PRO A 479 -23.88 -23.50 1.86
CA PRO A 479 -22.54 -23.18 2.34
C PRO A 479 -22.21 -21.68 2.17
N PHE A 480 -21.39 -21.16 3.07
CA PHE A 480 -20.76 -19.86 2.88
C PHE A 480 -19.26 -19.96 3.23
N GLY A 481 -18.44 -20.14 2.23
CA GLY A 481 -17.02 -20.46 2.38
C GLY A 481 -16.77 -21.98 2.44
N SER A 482 -15.85 -22.40 3.32
CA SER A 482 -15.45 -23.80 3.45
C SER A 482 -16.48 -24.69 4.15
N ASP A 483 -17.35 -24.10 4.97
CA ASP A 483 -18.24 -24.82 5.88
C ASP A 483 -19.71 -24.38 5.72
N ASP A 484 -20.62 -25.15 6.35
CA ASP A 484 -22.03 -24.82 6.47
C ASP A 484 -22.19 -23.45 7.18
N ALA A 485 -23.12 -22.64 6.67
CA ALA A 485 -23.47 -21.37 7.28
C ALA A 485 -24.39 -21.52 8.51
N ALA A 486 -25.05 -22.66 8.73
CA ALA A 486 -26.08 -22.86 9.72
C ALA A 486 -25.69 -22.43 11.15
N PRO A 487 -24.49 -22.77 11.69
CA PRO A 487 -24.14 -22.34 13.06
C PRO A 487 -24.08 -20.82 13.22
N TRP A 488 -23.63 -20.11 12.19
CA TRP A 488 -23.58 -18.64 12.18
C TRP A 488 -24.97 -18.01 12.06
N LEU A 489 -25.86 -18.64 11.27
CA LEU A 489 -27.23 -18.18 11.08
C LEU A 489 -28.07 -18.38 12.36
N GLU A 490 -27.83 -19.46 13.11
CA GLU A 490 -28.46 -19.70 14.41
C GLU A 490 -28.06 -18.60 15.42
N VAL A 491 -26.78 -18.29 15.56
CA VAL A 491 -26.31 -17.19 16.42
C VAL A 491 -26.94 -15.86 16.03
N LEU A 492 -27.05 -15.56 14.74
CA LEU A 492 -27.68 -14.33 14.25
C LEU A 492 -29.20 -14.31 14.50
N ALA A 493 -29.86 -15.47 14.50
CA ALA A 493 -31.25 -15.58 14.84
C ALA A 493 -31.48 -15.39 16.35
N GLU A 494 -30.65 -15.97 17.21
CA GLU A 494 -30.70 -15.78 18.66
C GLU A 494 -30.49 -14.31 19.06
N THR A 495 -29.68 -13.58 18.34
CA THR A 495 -29.42 -12.14 18.56
C THR A 495 -30.47 -11.22 17.94
N GLY A 496 -31.51 -11.76 17.30
CA GLY A 496 -32.63 -11.01 16.71
C GLY A 496 -32.26 -10.27 15.41
N VAL A 497 -31.18 -10.68 14.76
CA VAL A 497 -30.76 -10.13 13.46
C VAL A 497 -31.46 -10.83 12.30
N LEU A 498 -31.68 -12.15 12.45
CA LEU A 498 -32.38 -12.98 11.49
C LEU A 498 -33.66 -13.62 12.12
N HIS A 499 -34.63 -13.94 11.27
CA HIS A 499 -35.73 -14.83 11.62
C HIS A 499 -35.52 -16.16 10.89
N GLY A 500 -35.47 -17.24 11.67
CA GLY A 500 -35.29 -18.61 11.14
C GLY A 500 -36.58 -19.39 11.28
N GLU A 501 -37.18 -19.87 10.18
CA GLU A 501 -38.33 -20.75 10.15
C GLU A 501 -38.27 -21.73 8.99
N GLY A 502 -38.56 -23.00 9.24
CA GLY A 502 -38.64 -24.04 8.19
C GLY A 502 -37.37 -24.26 7.40
N GLY A 503 -36.18 -24.00 7.98
CA GLY A 503 -34.91 -24.14 7.29
C GLY A 503 -34.56 -22.96 6.38
N ARG A 504 -35.20 -21.82 6.59
CA ARG A 504 -34.92 -20.56 5.89
C ARG A 504 -34.68 -19.46 6.91
N TRP A 505 -33.64 -18.63 6.67
CA TRP A 505 -33.28 -17.48 7.49
C TRP A 505 -33.45 -16.19 6.70
N GLU A 506 -34.23 -15.27 7.23
CA GLU A 506 -34.54 -13.98 6.62
C GLU A 506 -34.05 -12.84 7.50
N TRP A 507 -33.56 -11.78 6.86
CA TRP A 507 -33.13 -10.56 7.54
C TRP A 507 -34.33 -9.79 8.12
N ILE A 508 -34.28 -9.46 9.42
CA ILE A 508 -35.36 -8.73 10.11
C ILE A 508 -34.89 -7.46 10.82
N ALA A 509 -33.58 -7.24 10.97
CA ALA A 509 -33.06 -6.07 11.66
C ALA A 509 -33.22 -4.78 10.81
N ASP A 510 -33.43 -3.63 11.46
CA ASP A 510 -33.56 -2.32 10.79
C ASP A 510 -32.20 -1.75 10.28
N SER A 511 -31.08 -2.41 10.61
CA SER A 511 -29.75 -1.96 10.26
C SER A 511 -29.36 -2.33 8.82
N TYR A 512 -28.48 -1.50 8.21
CA TYR A 512 -27.88 -1.77 6.90
C TYR A 512 -26.47 -2.36 7.11
N PRO A 513 -26.30 -3.69 6.99
CA PRO A 513 -25.10 -4.37 7.47
C PRO A 513 -23.84 -3.97 6.69
N ALA A 514 -23.96 -3.61 5.39
CA ALA A 514 -22.81 -3.20 4.60
C ALA A 514 -22.15 -1.91 5.10
N ASN A 515 -22.87 -1.04 5.83
CA ASN A 515 -22.29 0.16 6.44
C ASN A 515 -21.39 -0.15 7.64
N ALA A 516 -21.61 -1.28 8.29
CA ALA A 516 -20.82 -1.69 9.44
C ALA A 516 -19.54 -2.44 9.06
N VAL A 517 -19.36 -2.78 7.77
CA VAL A 517 -18.22 -3.56 7.29
C VAL A 517 -17.35 -2.71 6.37
N SER A 518 -16.18 -2.31 6.87
CA SER A 518 -15.17 -1.65 6.06
C SER A 518 -14.21 -2.70 5.46
N LEU A 519 -14.03 -2.69 4.13
CA LEU A 519 -13.12 -3.63 3.48
C LEU A 519 -11.65 -3.31 3.70
N ARG A 520 -11.31 -2.04 4.02
CA ARG A 520 -9.93 -1.53 4.03
C ARG A 520 -9.47 -0.98 5.36
N ALA A 521 -10.39 -0.63 6.24
CA ALA A 521 -10.09 0.01 7.52
C ALA A 521 -11.16 -0.31 8.56
N VAL A 522 -10.77 -0.17 9.80
CA VAL A 522 -11.58 -0.43 10.98
C VAL A 522 -12.55 0.71 11.30
N ALA A 523 -12.35 1.89 10.71
CA ALA A 523 -13.16 3.06 10.97
C ALA A 523 -13.64 3.71 9.67
N ASP A 524 -14.92 4.05 9.63
CA ASP A 524 -15.56 4.72 8.51
C ASP A 524 -15.21 6.20 8.42
N GLY A 525 -14.84 6.64 7.21
CA GLY A 525 -14.76 8.01 6.77
C GLY A 525 -13.38 8.66 6.91
N ASN A 526 -13.15 9.64 6.03
CA ASN A 526 -11.93 10.43 5.98
C ASN A 526 -12.13 11.77 6.69
N PHE A 527 -11.02 12.37 7.16
CA PHE A 527 -11.00 13.77 7.56
C PHE A 527 -10.83 14.67 6.34
N VAL A 528 -11.60 15.75 6.29
CA VAL A 528 -11.53 16.75 5.24
C VAL A 528 -10.65 17.91 5.72
N VAL A 529 -9.64 18.28 4.93
CA VAL A 529 -8.77 19.44 5.22
C VAL A 529 -9.31 20.67 4.53
N VAL A 530 -9.66 21.69 5.33
CA VAL A 530 -10.32 22.93 4.90
C VAL A 530 -9.36 24.10 5.05
N ASP A 531 -8.89 24.66 3.95
CA ASP A 531 -8.07 25.87 3.93
C ASP A 531 -8.94 27.11 4.18
N ARG A 532 -8.49 27.97 5.10
CA ARG A 532 -9.12 29.23 5.51
C ARG A 532 -8.25 30.46 5.27
N THR A 533 -7.13 30.31 4.57
CA THR A 533 -6.11 31.35 4.40
C THR A 533 -6.68 32.68 3.88
N ASP A 534 -7.57 32.61 2.90
CA ASP A 534 -8.13 33.81 2.23
C ASP A 534 -9.54 34.16 2.74
N GLY A 535 -9.92 33.69 3.93
CA GLY A 535 -11.26 33.89 4.51
C GLY A 535 -12.36 33.04 3.84
N ARG A 536 -12.04 32.26 2.82
CA ARG A 536 -12.94 31.28 2.19
C ARG A 536 -12.63 29.91 2.74
N GLN A 537 -13.64 29.06 2.81
CA GLN A 537 -13.45 27.65 3.18
C GLN A 537 -13.33 26.82 1.91
N THR A 538 -12.12 26.33 1.64
CA THR A 538 -11.84 25.51 0.45
C THR A 538 -11.30 24.17 0.88
N ILE A 539 -11.90 23.07 0.39
CA ILE A 539 -11.39 21.72 0.63
C ILE A 539 -10.14 21.53 -0.22
N ILE A 540 -9.01 21.20 0.41
CA ILE A 540 -7.71 21.06 -0.25
C ILE A 540 -7.13 19.65 -0.18
N ALA A 541 -7.61 18.81 0.75
CA ALA A 541 -7.17 17.42 0.87
C ALA A 541 -8.17 16.58 1.66
N GLU A 542 -7.98 15.25 1.60
CA GLU A 542 -8.61 14.26 2.46
C GLU A 542 -7.54 13.41 3.13
N VAL A 543 -7.75 13.04 4.39
CA VAL A 543 -6.83 12.22 5.19
C VAL A 543 -7.59 11.06 5.82
N ASP A 544 -7.07 9.84 5.66
CA ASP A 544 -7.67 8.64 6.24
C ASP A 544 -7.77 8.74 7.76
N TYR A 545 -8.82 8.19 8.36
CA TYR A 545 -9.07 8.22 9.80
C TYR A 545 -7.85 7.77 10.62
N SER A 546 -7.24 6.64 10.24
CA SER A 546 -6.08 6.06 10.93
C SER A 546 -4.83 6.96 10.87
N ALA A 547 -4.71 7.82 9.85
CA ALA A 547 -3.59 8.74 9.69
C ALA A 547 -3.88 10.14 10.28
N ALA A 548 -5.13 10.47 10.57
CA ALA A 548 -5.54 11.80 11.00
C ALA A 548 -4.88 12.19 12.34
N ALA A 549 -4.90 11.29 13.33
CA ALA A 549 -4.29 11.55 14.63
C ALA A 549 -2.78 11.83 14.56
N LEU A 550 -2.09 11.32 13.54
CA LEU A 550 -0.64 11.50 13.37
C LEU A 550 -0.29 12.70 12.49
N THR A 551 -1.26 13.30 11.78
CA THR A 551 -0.97 14.29 10.74
C THR A 551 -1.81 15.56 10.80
N LEU A 552 -2.92 15.56 11.55
CA LEU A 552 -3.89 16.66 11.59
C LEU A 552 -4.12 17.24 13.00
N TYR A 553 -3.28 16.90 13.98
CA TYR A 553 -3.38 17.48 15.32
C TYR A 553 -3.17 19.00 15.27
N GLU A 554 -3.71 19.73 16.25
CA GLU A 554 -3.56 21.18 16.33
C GLU A 554 -2.07 21.57 16.48
N GLY A 555 -1.63 22.50 15.65
CA GLY A 555 -0.22 22.89 15.52
C GLY A 555 0.60 22.04 14.55
N ALA A 556 0.04 20.99 13.94
CA ALA A 556 0.70 20.23 12.89
C ALA A 556 0.99 21.09 11.66
N ILE A 557 2.13 20.87 11.03
CA ILE A 557 2.43 21.43 9.71
C ILE A 557 2.07 20.36 8.65
N HIS A 558 0.88 20.54 8.08
CA HIS A 558 0.39 19.66 7.02
C HIS A 558 0.87 20.17 5.66
N MET A 559 1.58 19.33 4.92
CA MET A 559 2.16 19.70 3.63
C MET A 559 1.27 19.24 2.48
N ILE A 560 0.99 20.12 1.53
CA ILE A 560 0.24 19.81 0.30
C ILE A 560 0.96 20.46 -0.88
N GLN A 561 1.41 19.67 -1.84
CA GLN A 561 2.19 20.12 -3.01
C GLN A 561 3.39 20.99 -2.60
N SER A 562 4.05 20.63 -1.50
CA SER A 562 5.17 21.35 -0.87
C SER A 562 4.79 22.71 -0.25
N THR A 563 3.52 23.03 -0.18
CA THR A 563 3.03 24.22 0.53
C THR A 563 2.70 23.82 1.97
N PRO A 564 3.31 24.46 2.98
CA PRO A 564 3.01 24.19 4.39
C PRO A 564 1.73 24.89 4.82
N TYR A 565 0.87 24.14 5.51
CA TYR A 565 -0.34 24.60 6.17
C TYR A 565 -0.27 24.25 7.65
N GLN A 566 -0.57 25.19 8.51
CA GLN A 566 -0.68 24.92 9.94
C GLN A 566 -2.12 24.54 10.28
N VAL A 567 -2.29 23.43 10.99
CA VAL A 567 -3.59 23.03 11.54
C VAL A 567 -3.91 23.94 12.73
N GLU A 568 -4.95 24.76 12.59
CA GLU A 568 -5.41 25.67 13.64
C GLU A 568 -6.41 25.00 14.57
N ARG A 569 -7.30 24.19 14.01
CA ARG A 569 -8.33 23.46 14.75
C ARG A 569 -8.62 22.11 14.09
N LEU A 570 -8.68 21.08 14.91
CA LEU A 570 -9.17 19.76 14.51
C LEU A 570 -10.54 19.50 15.16
N ASP A 571 -11.56 19.40 14.34
CA ASP A 571 -12.90 18.95 14.71
C ASP A 571 -12.94 17.43 14.50
N TRP A 572 -12.66 16.68 15.59
CA TRP A 572 -12.54 15.22 15.53
C TRP A 572 -13.87 14.56 15.18
N ASP A 573 -14.98 14.98 15.83
CA ASP A 573 -16.30 14.42 15.62
C ASP A 573 -16.87 14.80 14.25
N GLY A 574 -16.69 16.07 13.85
CA GLY A 574 -17.10 16.56 12.53
C GLY A 574 -16.15 16.14 11.39
N ARG A 575 -15.03 15.45 11.70
CA ARG A 575 -14.00 14.98 10.75
C ARG A 575 -13.48 16.08 9.83
N LYS A 576 -13.16 17.25 10.42
CA LYS A 576 -12.65 18.41 9.69
C LYS A 576 -11.41 18.99 10.36
N ALA A 577 -10.36 19.20 9.57
CA ALA A 577 -9.19 19.94 9.99
C ALA A 577 -9.19 21.31 9.29
N TYR A 578 -9.20 22.38 10.06
CA TYR A 578 -9.11 23.74 9.56
C TYR A 578 -7.66 24.19 9.56
N VAL A 579 -7.18 24.63 8.40
CA VAL A 579 -5.77 24.96 8.20
C VAL A 579 -5.61 26.35 7.58
N THR A 580 -4.45 26.95 7.83
CA THR A 580 -4.02 28.20 7.18
C THR A 580 -2.62 28.02 6.60
N ARG A 581 -2.36 28.63 5.44
CA ARG A 581 -1.04 28.61 4.82
C ARG A 581 -0.04 29.33 5.73
N THR A 582 1.15 28.73 5.86
CA THR A 582 2.22 29.26 6.69
C THR A 582 3.55 29.26 5.97
N HIS A 583 4.53 30.02 6.49
CA HIS A 583 5.88 30.11 5.96
C HIS A 583 6.88 29.72 7.03
N VAL A 584 6.95 28.41 7.32
CA VAL A 584 7.86 27.87 8.33
C VAL A 584 9.01 27.10 7.68
N ASP A 585 10.15 27.05 8.35
CA ASP A 585 11.35 26.32 7.91
C ASP A 585 11.44 24.91 8.51
N TYR A 586 10.34 24.39 9.08
CA TYR A 586 10.25 23.08 9.73
C TYR A 586 8.97 22.32 9.33
N TYR A 587 8.99 21.03 9.55
CA TYR A 587 7.80 20.18 9.56
C TYR A 587 7.59 19.57 10.95
N THR A 588 6.43 18.96 11.18
CA THR A 588 6.10 18.32 12.45
C THR A 588 6.01 16.82 12.29
N ASP A 589 6.38 16.10 13.36
CA ASP A 589 6.33 14.65 13.44
C ASP A 589 5.71 14.24 14.79
N ALA A 590 4.66 13.41 14.74
CA ALA A 590 3.90 13.02 15.92
C ALA A 590 4.72 12.11 16.85
N ILE A 591 4.45 12.22 18.16
CA ILE A 591 4.96 11.32 19.19
C ILE A 591 3.76 10.53 19.71
N ASP A 592 3.76 9.22 19.49
CA ASP A 592 2.73 8.33 19.96
C ASP A 592 3.28 7.30 20.95
N TYR A 593 2.40 6.82 21.81
CA TYR A 593 2.66 5.76 22.78
C TYR A 593 1.66 4.65 22.58
N THR A 594 2.16 3.41 22.58
CA THR A 594 1.34 2.22 22.47
C THR A 594 1.44 1.41 23.75
N ARG A 595 0.30 1.04 24.31
CA ARG A 595 0.21 0.02 25.37
C ARG A 595 -0.59 -1.16 24.86
N LEU A 596 -0.41 -2.31 25.52
CA LEU A 596 -1.02 -3.55 25.13
C LEU A 596 -1.40 -4.34 26.37
N LYS A 597 -2.62 -4.89 26.41
CA LYS A 597 -3.12 -5.77 27.48
C LYS A 597 -3.49 -7.10 26.86
N VAL A 598 -2.99 -8.20 27.42
CA VAL A 598 -3.40 -9.55 27.05
C VAL A 598 -4.82 -9.77 27.53
N LEU A 599 -5.73 -10.18 26.64
CA LEU A 599 -7.12 -10.49 26.92
C LEU A 599 -7.32 -12.00 27.10
N ASP A 600 -6.80 -12.77 26.15
CA ASP A 600 -6.86 -14.21 26.16
C ASP A 600 -5.58 -14.84 25.64
N ARG A 601 -5.25 -16.01 26.14
CA ARG A 601 -4.06 -16.78 25.75
C ARG A 601 -4.51 -18.09 25.10
N PHE A 602 -4.25 -18.20 23.80
CA PHE A 602 -4.60 -19.39 23.03
C PHE A 602 -3.59 -20.51 23.22
N ASP A 603 -2.28 -20.20 23.07
CA ASP A 603 -1.20 -21.16 23.10
C ASP A 603 0.02 -20.67 23.89
N GLY A 604 0.87 -21.60 24.29
CA GLY A 604 2.13 -21.30 24.96
C GLY A 604 3.18 -22.39 24.78
N ALA A 605 4.43 -21.95 24.67
CA ALA A 605 5.61 -22.81 24.48
C ALA A 605 6.76 -22.34 25.36
N ILE A 606 7.69 -23.23 25.64
CA ILE A 606 8.95 -22.90 26.31
C ILE A 606 9.88 -22.22 25.31
N ALA A 607 10.51 -21.12 25.69
CA ALA A 607 11.49 -20.39 24.89
C ALA A 607 12.71 -20.09 25.75
N GLY A 608 13.72 -20.98 25.70
CA GLY A 608 14.92 -20.90 26.54
C GLY A 608 14.61 -20.87 28.02
N SER A 609 15.07 -19.83 28.73
CA SER A 609 14.75 -19.58 30.15
C SER A 609 13.40 -18.92 30.35
N GLY A 610 12.69 -18.59 29.27
CA GLY A 610 11.40 -17.92 29.26
C GLY A 610 10.30 -18.73 28.60
N SER A 611 9.29 -18.04 28.12
CA SER A 611 8.14 -18.61 27.42
C SER A 611 7.72 -17.73 26.25
N ALA A 612 7.17 -18.36 25.22
CA ALA A 612 6.50 -17.71 24.11
C ALA A 612 5.00 -18.01 24.16
N HIS A 613 4.17 -17.07 23.80
CA HIS A 613 2.72 -17.18 23.86
C HIS A 613 2.07 -16.59 22.61
N HIS A 614 0.87 -17.06 22.30
CA HIS A 614 -0.01 -16.55 21.26
C HIS A 614 -1.39 -16.32 21.86
N GLY A 615 -2.08 -15.24 21.45
CA GLY A 615 -3.41 -14.94 21.94
C GLY A 615 -3.96 -13.59 21.51
N GLU A 616 -5.08 -13.23 22.13
CA GLU A 616 -5.78 -11.95 21.89
C GLU A 616 -5.26 -10.86 22.81
N VAL A 617 -5.15 -9.65 22.24
CA VAL A 617 -4.63 -8.47 22.94
C VAL A 617 -5.49 -7.23 22.64
N HIS A 618 -5.61 -6.36 23.63
CA HIS A 618 -6.15 -5.02 23.48
C HIS A 618 -5.00 -4.03 23.41
N VAL A 619 -4.92 -3.31 22.32
CA VAL A 619 -3.89 -2.30 22.02
C VAL A 619 -4.51 -0.92 22.10
N VAL A 620 -3.90 0.00 22.84
CA VAL A 620 -4.30 1.40 22.91
C VAL A 620 -3.13 2.27 22.44
N ARG A 621 -3.37 3.10 21.44
CA ARG A 621 -2.42 4.07 20.92
C ARG A 621 -2.84 5.48 21.26
N ARG A 622 -1.94 6.27 21.84
CA ARG A 622 -2.15 7.66 22.19
C ARG A 622 -1.11 8.54 21.52
N VAL A 623 -1.56 9.58 20.84
CA VAL A 623 -0.68 10.65 20.35
C VAL A 623 -0.57 11.70 21.44
N ALA A 624 0.63 11.86 22.02
CA ALA A 624 0.86 12.67 23.19
C ALA A 624 1.55 14.01 22.90
N GLY A 625 2.12 14.16 21.71
CA GLY A 625 2.83 15.37 21.33
C GLY A 625 3.42 15.30 19.95
N TYR A 626 4.22 16.28 19.60
CA TYR A 626 4.93 16.33 18.33
C TYR A 626 6.29 17.03 18.46
N LYS A 627 7.22 16.69 17.54
CA LYS A 627 8.51 17.34 17.34
C LYS A 627 8.41 18.33 16.20
N LYS A 628 9.14 19.44 16.29
CA LYS A 628 9.38 20.38 15.18
C LYS A 628 10.76 20.09 14.59
N ILE A 629 10.82 19.66 13.33
CA ILE A 629 12.06 19.22 12.69
C ILE A 629 12.39 20.17 11.54
N ARG A 630 13.51 20.86 11.62
CA ARG A 630 13.94 21.81 10.59
C ARG A 630 14.24 21.10 9.27
N TYR A 631 13.85 21.73 8.17
CA TYR A 631 14.24 21.22 6.85
C TYR A 631 15.77 21.23 6.69
N TYR A 632 16.29 20.37 5.87
CA TYR A 632 17.72 20.21 5.50
C TYR A 632 18.63 19.77 6.65
N SER A 633 18.66 20.45 7.78
CA SER A 633 19.49 20.06 8.94
C SER A 633 18.93 18.88 9.72
N HIS A 634 17.60 18.69 9.69
CA HIS A 634 16.85 17.70 10.47
C HIS A 634 17.01 17.86 12.00
N GLU A 635 17.37 19.05 12.41
CA GLU A 635 17.48 19.41 13.80
C GLU A 635 16.09 19.49 14.45
N ASN A 636 15.93 18.88 15.61
CA ASN A 636 14.74 19.07 16.43
C ASN A 636 14.82 20.43 17.14
N ILE A 637 13.94 21.34 16.77
CA ILE A 637 13.92 22.73 17.27
C ILE A 637 12.84 22.96 18.32
N GLY A 638 12.06 21.94 18.68
CA GLY A 638 11.05 22.06 19.72
C GLY A 638 10.01 20.97 19.72
N TYR A 639 9.16 21.00 20.72
CA TYR A 639 8.06 20.06 20.94
C TYR A 639 6.75 20.82 21.14
N GLY A 640 5.62 20.17 20.90
CA GLY A 640 4.29 20.65 21.25
C GLY A 640 3.42 19.51 21.80
N PRO A 641 2.46 19.83 22.70
CA PRO A 641 1.51 18.85 23.22
C PRO A 641 0.44 18.54 22.15
N VAL A 642 -0.15 17.33 22.25
CA VAL A 642 -1.33 16.93 21.50
C VAL A 642 -2.33 16.31 22.45
N THR A 643 -3.61 16.68 22.33
CA THR A 643 -4.71 16.09 23.09
C THR A 643 -5.73 15.55 22.09
N LEU A 644 -5.72 14.23 21.89
CA LEU A 644 -6.64 13.52 21.01
C LEU A 644 -7.19 12.29 21.73
N PRO A 645 -8.35 11.78 21.30
CA PRO A 645 -8.87 10.50 21.79
C PRO A 645 -7.88 9.36 21.54
N ASP A 646 -7.85 8.39 22.47
CA ASP A 646 -7.10 7.16 22.31
C ASP A 646 -7.66 6.35 21.14
N GLN A 647 -6.77 5.69 20.41
CA GLN A 647 -7.13 4.75 19.35
C GLN A 647 -7.02 3.33 19.92
N GLU A 648 -8.13 2.61 19.98
CA GLU A 648 -8.21 1.27 20.52
C GLU A 648 -8.29 0.22 19.42
N LEU A 649 -7.62 -0.92 19.64
CA LEU A 649 -7.55 -2.03 18.69
C LEU A 649 -7.56 -3.36 19.45
N HIS A 650 -8.52 -4.23 19.18
CA HIS A 650 -8.52 -5.64 19.56
C HIS A 650 -7.89 -6.45 18.43
N THR A 651 -6.84 -7.24 18.75
CA THR A 651 -6.09 -7.97 17.72
C THR A 651 -5.38 -9.19 18.30
N THR A 652 -4.67 -9.93 17.49
CA THR A 652 -3.85 -11.07 17.91
C THR A 652 -2.38 -10.71 17.98
N ALA A 653 -1.65 -11.37 18.88
CA ALA A 653 -0.23 -11.14 19.11
C ALA A 653 0.53 -12.43 19.45
N VAL A 654 1.82 -12.43 19.16
CA VAL A 654 2.79 -13.32 19.76
C VAL A 654 3.66 -12.53 20.74
N TRP A 655 3.97 -13.12 21.92
CA TRP A 655 4.83 -12.43 22.89
C TRP A 655 5.75 -13.37 23.62
N TRP A 656 6.88 -12.83 24.08
CA TRP A 656 7.91 -13.54 24.84
C TRP A 656 8.06 -12.90 26.20
N GLN A 657 8.13 -13.75 27.24
CA GLN A 657 8.32 -13.39 28.64
C GLN A 657 9.50 -14.14 29.24
N VAL A 658 10.24 -13.47 30.14
CA VAL A 658 11.36 -14.08 30.85
C VAL A 658 11.10 -13.94 32.35
N PRO A 659 11.29 -14.99 33.17
CA PRO A 659 11.13 -14.91 34.62
C PRO A 659 12.08 -13.89 35.26
N GLN A 660 11.64 -13.27 36.34
CA GLN A 660 12.41 -12.27 37.06
C GLN A 660 13.81 -12.78 37.46
N ALA A 661 13.91 -14.01 37.97
CA ALA A 661 15.17 -14.64 38.37
C ALA A 661 16.17 -14.78 37.22
N ALA A 662 15.71 -15.06 36.00
CA ALA A 662 16.56 -15.16 34.81
C ALA A 662 17.08 -13.76 34.39
N LEU A 663 16.24 -12.71 34.54
CA LEU A 663 16.68 -11.33 34.31
C LEU A 663 17.74 -10.86 35.29
N GLU A 664 17.57 -11.18 36.59
CA GLU A 664 18.52 -10.84 37.65
C GLU A 664 19.86 -11.58 37.51
N ALA A 665 19.84 -12.80 37.01
CA ALA A 665 21.04 -13.54 36.68
C ALA A 665 21.78 -13.05 35.44
N ALA A 666 21.03 -12.54 34.44
CA ALA A 666 21.61 -12.15 33.16
C ALA A 666 22.03 -10.68 33.10
N PHE A 667 21.36 -9.75 33.83
CA PHE A 667 21.60 -8.34 33.76
C PHE A 667 21.94 -7.74 35.12
N GLU A 668 22.89 -6.83 35.14
CA GLU A 668 23.32 -6.16 36.37
C GLU A 668 22.33 -5.11 36.87
N SER A 669 21.45 -4.64 36.03
CA SER A 669 20.42 -3.68 36.36
C SER A 669 19.17 -3.87 35.52
N ARG A 670 18.02 -3.46 36.05
CA ARG A 670 16.76 -3.44 35.32
C ARG A 670 16.81 -2.52 34.11
N GLN A 671 17.57 -1.42 34.18
CA GLN A 671 17.78 -0.53 33.04
C GLN A 671 18.49 -1.25 31.89
N ALA A 672 19.55 -2.01 32.18
CA ALA A 672 20.24 -2.80 31.17
C ALA A 672 19.34 -3.87 30.55
N ALA A 673 18.50 -4.53 31.36
CA ALA A 673 17.49 -5.46 30.82
C ALA A 673 16.49 -4.74 29.91
N LEU A 674 15.95 -3.59 30.32
CA LEU A 674 15.02 -2.79 29.54
C LEU A 674 15.61 -2.40 28.19
N ASP A 675 16.84 -1.86 28.17
CA ASP A 675 17.54 -1.46 26.95
C ASP A 675 17.81 -2.66 26.04
N GLY A 676 18.19 -3.81 26.63
CA GLY A 676 18.39 -5.06 25.89
C GLY A 676 17.10 -5.58 25.21
N PHE A 677 15.99 -5.57 25.94
CA PHE A 677 14.70 -6.03 25.40
C PHE A 677 14.10 -5.08 24.35
N LEU A 678 14.36 -3.79 24.41
CA LEU A 678 14.02 -2.84 23.36
C LEU A 678 14.78 -3.15 22.05
N GLY A 679 16.09 -3.43 22.15
CA GLY A 679 16.89 -3.88 21.02
C GLY A 679 16.43 -5.24 20.47
N ALA A 680 16.16 -6.19 21.35
CA ALA A 680 15.64 -7.51 20.99
C ALA A 680 14.28 -7.42 20.27
N ALA A 681 13.37 -6.58 20.75
CA ALA A 681 12.07 -6.35 20.11
C ALA A 681 12.22 -5.76 18.70
N HIS A 682 13.18 -4.86 18.50
CA HIS A 682 13.45 -4.30 17.17
C HIS A 682 13.94 -5.39 16.21
N THR A 683 14.88 -6.21 16.64
CA THR A 683 15.46 -7.28 15.81
C THR A 683 14.44 -8.38 15.52
N LEU A 684 13.68 -8.81 16.54
CA LEU A 684 12.59 -9.79 16.37
C LEU A 684 11.53 -9.31 15.39
N HIS A 685 11.10 -8.05 15.51
CA HIS A 685 10.13 -7.46 14.57
C HIS A 685 10.66 -7.50 13.13
N THR A 686 11.93 -7.15 12.92
CA THR A 686 12.55 -7.18 11.59
C THR A 686 12.55 -8.60 11.00
N VAL A 687 12.99 -9.57 11.78
CA VAL A 687 13.04 -10.98 11.37
C VAL A 687 11.63 -11.53 11.14
N ALA A 688 10.69 -11.20 12.02
CA ALA A 688 9.30 -11.63 11.92
C ALA A 688 8.64 -11.09 10.65
N THR A 689 8.83 -9.81 10.33
CA THR A 689 8.31 -9.19 9.10
C THR A 689 8.76 -9.95 7.84
N VAL A 690 10.04 -10.35 7.80
CA VAL A 690 10.59 -11.16 6.70
C VAL A 690 10.01 -12.59 6.72
N ALA A 691 9.91 -13.20 7.90
CA ALA A 691 9.48 -14.59 8.04
C ALA A 691 8.04 -14.85 7.60
N VAL A 692 7.13 -13.86 7.81
CA VAL A 692 5.74 -13.94 7.36
C VAL A 692 5.48 -13.15 6.08
N MET A 693 6.53 -12.55 5.49
CA MET A 693 6.45 -11.73 4.28
C MET A 693 5.40 -10.59 4.38
N ALA A 694 5.25 -10.02 5.59
CA ALA A 694 4.36 -8.90 5.86
C ALA A 694 5.02 -7.56 5.54
N GLU A 695 4.20 -6.53 5.29
CA GLU A 695 4.71 -5.16 5.30
C GLU A 695 4.96 -4.71 6.74
N ALA A 696 5.94 -3.84 6.95
CA ALA A 696 6.27 -3.34 8.30
C ALA A 696 5.10 -2.61 8.99
N ARG A 697 4.13 -2.15 8.23
CA ARG A 697 2.90 -1.53 8.73
C ARG A 697 1.83 -2.54 9.17
N ASP A 698 1.94 -3.81 8.77
CA ASP A 698 0.94 -4.85 9.06
C ASP A 698 1.25 -5.58 10.37
N LEU A 699 2.51 -5.53 10.81
CA LEU A 699 3.00 -6.10 12.06
C LEU A 699 3.63 -4.98 12.89
N HIS A 700 3.22 -4.84 14.14
CA HIS A 700 3.77 -3.85 15.07
C HIS A 700 4.44 -4.54 16.26
N LYS A 701 5.20 -3.76 17.04
CA LYS A 701 5.88 -4.23 18.24
C LYS A 701 5.64 -3.32 19.43
N ALA A 702 5.70 -3.91 20.62
CA ALA A 702 5.74 -3.18 21.88
C ALA A 702 6.61 -3.95 22.91
N VAL A 703 7.16 -3.23 23.87
CA VAL A 703 7.78 -3.80 25.06
C VAL A 703 7.04 -3.26 26.26
N GLY A 704 6.46 -4.11 27.07
CA GLY A 704 5.64 -3.72 28.21
C GLY A 704 5.78 -4.66 29.41
N SER A 705 5.12 -4.34 30.51
CA SER A 705 4.92 -5.28 31.60
C SER A 705 3.83 -6.30 31.27
N GLY A 706 3.93 -7.49 31.80
CA GLY A 706 2.94 -8.56 31.56
C GLY A 706 1.52 -8.21 32.03
N ASP A 707 1.36 -7.27 32.96
CA ASP A 707 0.09 -6.75 33.43
C ASP A 707 -0.48 -5.59 32.58
N GLY A 708 0.31 -5.09 31.61
CA GLY A 708 -0.07 -3.99 30.73
C GLY A 708 -0.13 -2.61 31.41
N ALA A 709 0.49 -2.45 32.57
CA ALA A 709 0.51 -1.19 33.29
C ALA A 709 1.60 -0.23 32.80
N TRP A 710 2.74 -0.75 32.38
CA TRP A 710 3.93 0.00 32.01
C TRP A 710 4.48 -0.42 30.66
N PHE A 711 4.94 0.56 29.87
CA PHE A 711 5.51 0.36 28.53
C PHE A 711 6.85 1.05 28.39
N ALA A 712 7.75 0.40 27.67
CA ALA A 712 9.07 0.88 27.38
C ALA A 712 9.11 1.66 26.07
N HIS A 713 9.71 2.83 26.09
CA HIS A 713 10.01 3.64 24.92
C HIS A 713 11.48 4.04 24.94
N ALA A 714 12.10 4.08 23.76
CA ALA A 714 13.42 4.70 23.65
C ALA A 714 13.29 6.24 23.74
N ASP A 715 14.04 6.87 24.61
CA ASP A 715 14.15 8.32 24.65
C ASP A 715 14.96 8.85 23.45
N GLY A 716 15.11 10.18 23.34
CA GLY A 716 15.91 10.80 22.27
C GLY A 716 17.40 10.45 22.30
N ARG A 717 17.87 9.73 23.33
CA ARG A 717 19.24 9.22 23.48
C ARG A 717 19.32 7.69 23.34
N GLY A 718 18.20 7.04 22.99
CA GLY A 718 18.14 5.60 22.81
C GLY A 718 18.05 4.78 24.11
N ARG A 719 17.93 5.43 25.29
CA ARG A 719 17.70 4.76 26.57
C ARG A 719 16.24 4.40 26.74
N GLY A 720 15.99 3.20 27.25
CA GLY A 720 14.65 2.78 27.61
C GLY A 720 14.09 3.62 28.78
N GLN A 721 12.90 4.15 28.59
CA GLN A 721 12.10 4.80 29.63
C GLN A 721 10.77 4.09 29.77
N LEU A 722 10.32 3.93 31.00
CA LEU A 722 9.00 3.41 31.29
C LEU A 722 7.99 4.55 31.35
N ARG A 723 6.82 4.32 30.75
CA ARG A 723 5.68 5.21 30.82
C ARG A 723 4.41 4.43 31.14
N SER A 724 3.56 5.04 31.95
CA SER A 724 2.21 4.57 32.15
C SER A 724 1.34 4.89 30.92
N LEU A 725 0.13 4.36 30.92
CA LEU A 725 -0.86 4.73 29.91
C LEU A 725 -1.08 6.24 29.78
N ASP A 726 -1.12 6.94 30.90
CA ASP A 726 -1.34 8.39 30.95
C ASP A 726 -0.10 9.18 30.57
N GLY A 727 1.00 8.50 30.16
CA GLY A 727 2.25 9.12 29.75
C GLY A 727 3.17 9.54 30.90
N GLN A 728 2.79 9.19 32.15
CA GLN A 728 3.62 9.49 33.32
C GLN A 728 4.91 8.67 33.28
N PRO A 729 6.06 9.26 33.56
CA PRO A 729 7.31 8.52 33.64
C PRO A 729 7.30 7.56 34.83
N GLY A 730 7.83 6.34 34.62
CA GLY A 730 8.03 5.37 35.69
C GLY A 730 9.12 5.85 36.65
N ASP A 731 8.86 5.75 37.94
CA ASP A 731 9.84 6.01 38.98
C ASP A 731 10.85 4.84 39.14
N PRO A 732 11.93 4.99 39.92
CA PRO A 732 12.90 3.91 40.15
C PRO A 732 12.29 2.64 40.75
N ALA A 733 11.22 2.75 41.55
CA ALA A 733 10.56 1.58 42.15
C ALA A 733 9.74 0.79 41.10
N VAL A 734 9.13 1.47 40.15
CA VAL A 734 8.50 0.84 38.98
C VAL A 734 9.56 0.09 38.16
N LEU A 735 10.66 0.75 37.83
CA LEU A 735 11.73 0.14 37.05
C LEU A 735 12.32 -1.10 37.77
N ALA A 736 12.47 -1.06 39.07
CA ALA A 736 13.00 -2.19 39.86
C ALA A 736 12.11 -3.44 39.78
N ARG A 737 10.81 -3.28 39.57
CA ARG A 737 9.83 -4.38 39.46
C ARG A 737 9.47 -4.74 38.03
N PHE A 738 9.90 -3.96 37.07
CA PHE A 738 9.54 -4.16 35.67
C PHE A 738 10.14 -5.45 35.10
N VAL A 739 9.28 -6.30 34.55
CA VAL A 739 9.64 -7.52 33.83
C VAL A 739 9.27 -7.32 32.37
N PRO A 740 10.23 -7.12 31.47
CA PRO A 740 9.96 -6.83 30.08
C PRO A 740 9.32 -8.02 29.36
N THR A 741 8.23 -7.76 28.67
CA THR A 741 7.55 -8.65 27.74
C THR A 741 7.65 -8.03 26.35
N VAL A 742 8.12 -8.79 25.37
CA VAL A 742 8.18 -8.37 23.97
C VAL A 742 6.94 -8.83 23.26
N TYR A 743 6.20 -7.91 22.67
CA TYR A 743 5.00 -8.20 21.87
C TYR A 743 5.25 -7.90 20.40
N LEU A 744 4.81 -8.80 19.52
CA LEU A 744 4.58 -8.55 18.10
C LEU A 744 3.11 -8.79 17.83
N TYR A 745 2.39 -7.80 17.28
CA TYR A 745 0.95 -7.84 17.11
C TYR A 745 0.50 -7.38 15.74
N ASP A 746 -0.59 -7.96 15.28
CA ASP A 746 -1.19 -7.61 14.00
C ASP A 746 -1.79 -6.19 14.09
N ALA A 747 -1.52 -5.34 13.08
CA ALA A 747 -1.96 -3.95 13.06
C ALA A 747 -3.45 -3.76 12.70
N TYR A 748 -4.22 -4.85 12.65
CA TYR A 748 -5.62 -4.86 12.21
C TYR A 748 -6.52 -5.50 13.26
N PRO A 749 -7.78 -5.02 13.41
CA PRO A 749 -8.74 -5.62 14.32
C PRO A 749 -9.02 -7.09 14.02
N GLY A 750 -9.11 -7.87 15.08
CA GLY A 750 -9.29 -9.31 14.99
C GLY A 750 -8.08 -10.08 14.48
N GLY A 751 -6.98 -9.36 14.13
CA GLY A 751 -5.79 -9.95 13.51
C GLY A 751 -5.97 -10.37 12.05
N VAL A 752 -4.87 -10.48 11.34
CA VAL A 752 -4.84 -10.94 9.93
C VAL A 752 -4.17 -12.30 9.79
N GLY A 753 -3.94 -12.98 10.91
CA GLY A 753 -3.34 -14.30 10.95
C GLY A 753 -1.81 -14.29 10.78
N LEU A 754 -1.12 -13.20 11.16
CA LEU A 754 0.34 -13.14 11.17
C LEU A 754 0.93 -13.73 12.45
N SER A 755 0.25 -13.55 13.58
CA SER A 755 0.74 -13.95 14.91
C SER A 755 0.83 -15.46 15.10
N GLU A 756 -0.08 -16.26 14.57
CA GLU A 756 -0.06 -17.72 14.68
C GLU A 756 1.16 -18.37 13.97
N PRO A 757 1.46 -18.05 12.69
CA PRO A 757 2.70 -18.51 12.05
C PRO A 757 3.99 -18.04 12.74
N LEU A 758 3.97 -16.85 13.34
CA LEU A 758 5.10 -16.33 14.11
C LEU A 758 5.29 -17.13 15.41
N PHE A 759 4.19 -17.49 16.09
CA PHE A 759 4.24 -18.33 17.26
C PHE A 759 4.78 -19.73 16.94
N THR A 760 4.28 -20.37 15.88
CA THR A 760 4.76 -21.69 15.44
C THR A 760 6.26 -21.70 15.16
N ARG A 761 6.83 -20.58 14.71
CA ARG A 761 8.24 -20.40 14.39
C ARG A 761 9.02 -19.58 15.43
N HIS A 762 8.50 -19.43 16.66
CA HIS A 762 9.08 -18.54 17.67
C HIS A 762 10.56 -18.81 17.97
N ALA A 763 10.98 -20.06 18.03
CA ALA A 763 12.38 -20.44 18.28
C ALA A 763 13.29 -20.06 17.09
N GLU A 764 12.85 -20.30 15.87
CA GLU A 764 13.56 -19.92 14.64
C GLU A 764 13.74 -18.40 14.54
N LEU A 765 12.70 -17.62 14.90
CA LEU A 765 12.76 -16.17 14.91
C LEU A 765 13.84 -15.64 15.86
N VAL A 766 13.94 -16.18 17.06
CA VAL A 766 14.97 -15.82 18.04
C VAL A 766 16.37 -16.14 17.52
N GLN A 767 16.57 -17.31 16.91
CA GLN A 767 17.85 -17.69 16.30
C GLN A 767 18.25 -16.76 15.15
N HIS A 768 17.32 -16.41 14.29
CA HIS A 768 17.57 -15.48 13.18
C HIS A 768 17.84 -14.06 13.69
N ALA A 769 17.17 -13.62 14.75
CA ALA A 769 17.44 -12.34 15.38
C ALA A 769 18.86 -12.27 15.96
N LEU A 770 19.32 -13.30 16.66
CA LEU A 770 20.71 -13.42 17.13
C LEU A 770 21.70 -13.41 15.97
N ALA A 771 21.44 -14.17 14.91
CA ALA A 771 22.30 -14.21 13.73
C ALA A 771 22.39 -12.84 13.03
N LEU A 772 21.30 -12.07 12.99
CA LEU A 772 21.28 -10.73 12.42
C LEU A 772 22.18 -9.78 13.21
N ILE A 773 22.09 -9.80 14.56
CA ILE A 773 22.93 -8.96 15.42
C ILE A 773 24.41 -9.37 15.30
N ALA A 774 24.72 -10.66 15.37
CA ALA A 774 26.08 -11.17 15.29
C ALA A 774 26.80 -10.82 13.98
N ARG A 775 26.07 -10.85 12.86
CA ARG A 775 26.60 -10.52 11.53
C ARG A 775 26.73 -8.99 11.27
N CYS A 776 26.22 -8.15 12.16
CA CYS A 776 26.31 -6.71 11.97
C CYS A 776 27.72 -6.18 12.32
N ASP A 777 28.34 -5.42 11.43
CA ASP A 777 29.71 -4.90 11.58
C ASP A 777 29.85 -3.76 12.61
N CYS A 778 28.73 -3.22 13.14
CA CYS A 778 28.77 -2.17 14.14
C CYS A 778 29.30 -2.71 15.48
N ARG A 779 29.97 -1.82 16.26
CA ARG A 779 30.51 -2.18 17.57
C ARG A 779 29.45 -2.12 18.66
N ALA A 780 28.73 -1.00 18.76
CA ALA A 780 27.85 -0.69 19.89
C ALA A 780 26.37 -1.03 19.65
N GLY A 781 26.00 -1.30 18.43
CA GLY A 781 24.62 -1.36 17.95
C GLY A 781 24.37 -0.25 16.95
N CYS A 782 23.41 -0.48 16.05
CA CYS A 782 23.05 0.50 15.03
C CYS A 782 21.56 0.36 14.66
N PRO A 783 20.97 1.32 13.93
CA PRO A 783 19.59 1.21 13.51
C PRO A 783 19.25 -0.08 12.75
N ALA A 784 20.24 -0.68 12.09
CA ALA A 784 20.07 -1.92 11.32
C ALA A 784 20.04 -3.21 12.17
N CYS A 785 20.46 -3.19 13.42
CA CYS A 785 20.47 -4.41 14.24
C CYS A 785 19.65 -4.26 15.53
N THR A 786 19.80 -3.19 16.28
CA THR A 786 19.16 -3.01 17.59
C THR A 786 18.22 -1.82 17.69
N GLY A 787 18.02 -1.10 16.59
CA GLY A 787 17.15 0.09 16.52
C GLY A 787 17.88 1.42 16.64
N PRO A 788 17.14 2.53 16.57
CA PRO A 788 17.72 3.86 16.61
C PRO A 788 18.34 4.13 17.97
N ILE A 789 19.66 4.21 18.00
CA ILE A 789 20.46 4.54 19.17
C ILE A 789 21.14 5.87 18.89
N LEU A 790 20.86 6.91 19.69
CA LEU A 790 21.37 8.26 19.46
C LEU A 790 22.59 8.61 20.29
N ALA A 791 22.88 7.89 21.37
CA ALA A 791 24.10 8.04 22.17
C ALA A 791 24.41 6.73 22.89
N ALA A 792 25.35 5.95 22.36
CA ALA A 792 26.02 4.95 23.15
C ALA A 792 27.24 5.60 23.80
N ASP A 793 27.48 5.29 25.07
CA ASP A 793 28.78 5.57 25.67
C ASP A 793 29.76 4.58 25.02
N GLU A 794 30.60 5.06 24.12
CA GLU A 794 31.54 4.26 23.32
C GLU A 794 32.60 3.57 24.18
N ALA A 795 32.81 4.07 25.41
CA ALA A 795 33.72 3.52 26.39
C ALA A 795 33.09 2.42 27.27
N ALA A 796 31.77 2.20 27.17
CA ALA A 796 31.09 1.22 28.00
C ALA A 796 31.38 -0.22 27.49
N GLU A 797 31.78 -1.09 28.42
CA GLU A 797 31.90 -2.56 28.16
C GLU A 797 30.57 -3.17 27.72
N ARG A 798 29.43 -2.45 27.88
CA ARG A 798 28.06 -2.86 27.60
C ARG A 798 27.44 -1.95 26.60
N THR A 799 27.40 -2.44 25.41
CA THR A 799 26.77 -1.78 24.29
C THR A 799 25.31 -2.21 24.16
N PRO A 800 24.41 -1.42 23.58
CA PRO A 800 23.06 -1.84 23.19
C PRO A 800 23.04 -3.14 22.40
N LYS A 801 24.07 -3.39 21.58
CA LYS A 801 24.25 -4.63 20.82
C LYS A 801 24.41 -5.83 21.76
N SER A 802 25.34 -5.75 22.71
CA SER A 802 25.60 -6.85 23.66
C SER A 802 24.43 -7.08 24.62
N LEU A 803 23.68 -6.02 25.00
CA LEU A 803 22.48 -6.15 25.81
C LEU A 803 21.33 -6.83 25.04
N ALA A 804 21.13 -6.50 23.75
CA ALA A 804 20.12 -7.14 22.91
C ALA A 804 20.45 -8.62 22.64
N GLU A 805 21.73 -8.95 22.37
CA GLU A 805 22.19 -10.35 22.24
C GLU A 805 21.90 -11.14 23.52
N ARG A 806 22.15 -10.55 24.68
CA ARG A 806 21.89 -11.19 25.97
C ARG A 806 20.40 -11.41 26.22
N ALA A 807 19.55 -10.43 25.88
CA ALA A 807 18.09 -10.56 25.97
C ALA A 807 17.56 -11.70 25.09
N LEU A 808 18.02 -11.80 23.84
CA LEU A 808 17.64 -12.86 22.92
C LEU A 808 18.18 -14.22 23.35
N SER A 809 19.39 -14.28 23.91
CA SER A 809 19.98 -15.54 24.41
C SER A 809 19.16 -16.16 25.53
N LEU A 810 18.46 -15.40 26.35
CA LEU A 810 17.53 -15.91 27.36
C LEU A 810 16.31 -16.61 26.75
N LEU A 811 15.98 -16.33 25.50
CA LEU A 811 14.86 -16.89 24.77
C LEU A 811 15.24 -18.05 23.84
N THR A 812 16.53 -18.39 23.75
CA THR A 812 17.00 -19.57 22.98
C THR A 812 16.99 -20.83 23.84
N ALA A 813 16.51 -21.93 23.27
CA ALA A 813 16.73 -23.26 23.91
C ALA A 813 18.23 -23.54 23.99
N VAL A 814 18.70 -23.99 25.16
CA VAL A 814 20.09 -24.40 25.40
C VAL A 814 20.40 -25.69 24.65
#